data_8e7b50e403a31db12151bf24d826ca48
#
_entry.id   8e7b50e403a31db12151bf24d826ca48
#
_cell.length_a   1.000
_cell.length_b   1.000
_cell.length_c   1.000
_cell.angle_alpha   90.00
_cell.angle_beta   90.00
_cell.angle_gamma   90.00
#
_symmetry.space_group_name_H-M   'P 1'
#
loop_
_entity.id
_entity.type
_entity.pdbx_description
1 polymer ?
#
loop_
_entity_poly.entity_id
_entity_poly.type
_entity_poly.pdbx_seq_one_letter_code
_entity_poly.pdbx_strand_id
1 'polypeptide(L)'
;MKTVPLVGYSDKLSGRPGDRINFMVSSEHKGDFSAELFRSISADPNPQGLGIVEQSCDEFFPKKSFLSRKQAFHPGSYAISEKPLKITAEDKIIFSVMIYPTLQCANSQSIIEFGQFCLNLNTEGKVVFVSDAGSVTSSNSVSLRRWQRVEAQITKLGQXSISXGSLDGSDTFKPTFKQLNXELDLSQNASVVIAGXLNGDAIXNXFNGKIXQPEIYTGSNXFASWDFSRNMSSMIVPGNGCPNLKLXNAPTRAVTGAFWDASEMNWQHKPEHYASIAFHEDDIYDFNWEPDFSFVIPSNMPSGIYIMRISCGDDYDAMPFFVCPEKDKPHAKVCVLVSTFTYAIYGNHARPDYDDTWLKKIADWNAYPHNPAQFQNYGLSTYNNHSDGSGXCHASHKRPLFNLRPGYLTFGQANCSGLRHFQADSHLISWLHAKGIEYEIITDEELHNEGVSAIQSYEALLTGSHPEYHTNETXEALTQYRDQGGXLHYLGGNGFYWRIARHXEEXSLLEIRRAEDGLRAWASEPGEYYNGFDGAYGGLWRRNGRPPQQLVGVGFTAQGTFNGMPYKRVCFXPDFXWVFXGIEDEIIGDFGFSGNGAAGFELDRVXPKLXPGXKITIXAQSFATDDHFILVPXEQLTHLTNLSGGPESXVKRADMIXFETPXGGRVFSVGSITFCGSLPWNNXXNPVSRLLLNVLSNSLGEPI
;
A
#
# COMPACT_ATOMS: atom_id res chain seq x y z
N MET A 1 -15.68 -6.22 -17.80
CA MET A 1 -15.03 -6.05 -16.49
C MET A 1 -15.80 -6.85 -15.45
N LYS A 2 -15.12 -7.77 -14.74
CA LYS A 2 -15.78 -8.62 -13.73
C LYS A 2 -15.96 -7.83 -12.45
N THR A 3 -17.15 -7.87 -11.87
CA THR A 3 -17.46 -7.11 -10.66
C THR A 3 -18.06 -8.00 -9.58
N VAL A 4 -17.91 -7.58 -8.33
CA VAL A 4 -18.46 -8.28 -7.17
C VAL A 4 -19.90 -7.82 -6.98
N PRO A 5 -20.86 -8.75 -6.81
CA PRO A 5 -22.27 -8.36 -6.74
C PRO A 5 -22.64 -7.47 -5.56
N LEU A 6 -21.94 -7.59 -4.43
CA LEU A 6 -22.17 -6.74 -3.27
C LEU A 6 -20.81 -6.48 -2.59
N VAL A 7 -20.39 -5.23 -2.56
CA VAL A 7 -19.06 -4.87 -2.04
C VAL A 7 -19.07 -3.42 -1.61
N GLY A 8 -18.25 -3.08 -0.62
CA GLY A 8 -18.15 -1.71 -0.16
C GLY A 8 -16.79 -1.35 0.37
N TYR A 9 -16.65 -0.07 0.69
CA TYR A 9 -15.48 0.45 1.40
C TYR A 9 -15.91 1.68 2.21
N SER A 10 -15.06 2.07 3.15
CA SER A 10 -15.29 3.27 3.94
C SER A 10 -14.29 4.35 3.56
N ASP A 11 -14.68 5.61 3.76
CA ASP A 11 -13.79 6.73 3.44
C ASP A 11 -12.65 6.87 4.43
N LYS A 12 -12.83 6.35 5.66
CA LYS A 12 -11.82 6.34 6.71
C LYS A 12 -11.72 4.95 7.29
N LEU A 13 -10.51 4.52 7.64
CA LEU A 13 -10.32 3.25 8.34
C LEU A 13 -10.42 3.41 9.84
N SER A 14 -10.27 4.63 10.38
CA SER A 14 -10.27 4.85 11.83
C SER A 14 -10.90 6.18 12.18
N GLY A 15 -11.29 6.30 13.43
CA GLY A 15 -11.83 7.55 13.95
C GLY A 15 -11.97 7.53 15.45
N ARG A 16 -12.23 8.72 15.99
CA ARG A 16 -12.47 8.93 17.43
C ARG A 16 -13.93 9.29 17.64
N PRO A 17 -14.44 9.20 18.88
CA PRO A 17 -15.83 9.62 19.12
C PRO A 17 -16.13 10.98 18.53
N GLY A 18 -17.26 11.08 17.85
CA GLY A 18 -17.68 12.27 17.13
C GLY A 18 -17.32 12.28 15.64
N ASP A 19 -16.37 11.45 15.23
CA ASP A 19 -16.00 11.37 13.81
C ASP A 19 -17.07 10.63 13.03
N ARG A 20 -17.25 11.03 11.78
CA ARG A 20 -18.18 10.39 10.84
C ARG A 20 -17.40 9.51 9.88
N ILE A 21 -17.87 8.29 9.73
CA ILE A 21 -17.35 7.36 8.73
C ILE A 21 -18.44 7.13 7.69
N ASN A 22 -18.13 7.37 6.43
CA ASN A 22 -19.05 7.14 5.32
C ASN A 22 -18.78 5.79 4.70
N PHE A 23 -19.86 5.07 4.39
CA PHE A 23 -19.77 3.76 3.75
C PHE A 23 -20.34 3.84 2.34
N MET A 24 -19.54 3.43 1.38
CA MET A 24 -19.86 3.44 -0.04
C MET A 24 -20.07 1.99 -0.47
N VAL A 25 -21.22 1.69 -1.09
CA VAL A 25 -21.60 0.32 -1.42
C VAL A 25 -22.02 0.25 -2.89
N SER A 26 -21.59 -0.80 -3.56
CA SER A 26 -22.11 -1.14 -4.88
C SER A 26 -22.85 -2.48 -4.77
N SER A 27 -24.11 -2.48 -5.14
CA SER A 27 -24.95 -3.68 -5.09
C SER A 27 -25.64 -3.89 -6.42
N GLU A 28 -25.48 -5.07 -6.99
CA GLU A 28 -26.13 -5.44 -8.25
C GLU A 28 -27.46 -6.15 -8.02
N HIS A 29 -27.89 -6.28 -6.76
CA HIS A 29 -29.15 -6.93 -6.41
C HIS A 29 -30.33 -5.99 -6.67
N LYS A 30 -31.48 -6.58 -6.93
CA LYS A 30 -32.72 -5.80 -7.08
C LYS A 30 -33.28 -5.37 -5.73
N GLY A 31 -33.11 -6.21 -4.69
CA GLY A 31 -33.60 -5.90 -3.35
C GLY A 31 -32.64 -5.04 -2.57
N ASP A 32 -33.14 -4.42 -1.52
CA ASP A 32 -32.33 -3.61 -0.62
C ASP A 32 -31.28 -4.46 0.07
N PHE A 33 -30.12 -3.85 0.39
CA PHE A 33 -29.15 -4.52 1.25
C PHE A 33 -29.32 -4.05 2.69
N SER A 34 -28.92 -4.88 3.63
CA SER A 34 -28.93 -4.52 5.05
C SER A 34 -27.51 -4.24 5.52
N ALA A 35 -27.39 -3.40 6.55
CA ALA A 35 -26.11 -3.12 7.20
C ALA A 35 -26.26 -3.39 8.70
N GLU A 36 -25.22 -4.00 9.29
CA GLU A 36 -25.23 -4.40 10.68
C GLU A 36 -23.82 -4.26 11.25
N LEU A 37 -23.73 -3.80 12.50
CA LEU A 37 -22.45 -3.48 13.14
C LEU A 37 -22.05 -4.58 14.13
N PHE A 38 -20.78 -4.98 14.09
CA PHE A 38 -20.21 -5.97 15.02
C PHE A 38 -18.87 -5.48 15.55
N ARG A 39 -18.53 -5.96 16.74
CA ARG A 39 -17.17 -5.82 17.26
C ARG A 39 -16.41 -7.10 16.96
N SER A 40 -15.21 -6.98 16.39
CA SER A 40 -14.42 -8.14 15.98
C SER A 40 -13.52 -8.61 17.10
N ILE A 41 -13.60 -9.89 17.43
CA ILE A 41 -12.76 -10.55 18.43
C ILE A 41 -11.77 -11.49 17.75
N SER A 42 -12.21 -12.28 16.76
CA SER A 42 -11.36 -13.16 15.99
C SER A 42 -11.78 -13.09 14.53
N ALA A 43 -10.78 -12.97 13.65
CA ALA A 43 -11.00 -12.92 12.19
C ALA A 43 -10.37 -14.12 11.49
N ASP A 44 -10.00 -15.17 12.24
CA ASP A 44 -9.41 -16.40 11.72
C ASP A 44 -10.52 -17.42 11.50
N PRO A 45 -10.83 -17.82 10.25
CA PRO A 45 -11.93 -18.75 10.00
C PRO A 45 -11.58 -20.21 10.24
N ASN A 46 -10.34 -20.52 10.65
CA ASN A 46 -9.89 -21.90 10.83
C ASN A 46 -10.80 -22.63 11.83
N PRO A 47 -11.47 -23.72 11.42
CA PRO A 47 -12.35 -24.41 12.35
C PRO A 47 -11.64 -25.12 13.50
N GLN A 48 -10.33 -25.32 13.41
CA GLN A 48 -9.55 -25.89 14.50
C GLN A 48 -9.19 -24.85 15.57
N GLY A 49 -9.37 -23.57 15.27
CA GLY A 49 -9.17 -22.48 16.22
C GLY A 49 -10.49 -21.92 16.70
N LEU A 50 -10.48 -20.63 17.05
CA LEU A 50 -11.69 -19.98 17.54
C LEU A 50 -12.75 -19.78 16.46
N GLY A 51 -12.35 -19.75 15.20
CA GLY A 51 -13.25 -19.34 14.13
C GLY A 51 -13.49 -17.83 14.17
N ILE A 52 -14.41 -17.37 13.35
CA ILE A 52 -14.83 -15.98 13.34
C ILE A 52 -15.66 -15.73 14.60
N VAL A 53 -15.24 -14.75 15.43
CA VAL A 53 -15.95 -14.38 16.67
C VAL A 53 -16.22 -12.89 16.60
N GLU A 54 -17.50 -12.53 16.67
CA GLU A 54 -17.97 -11.15 16.61
C GLU A 54 -19.10 -10.93 17.60
N GLN A 55 -19.18 -9.73 18.14
CA GLN A 55 -20.24 -9.33 19.09
C GLN A 55 -21.15 -8.31 18.43
N SER A 56 -22.46 -8.51 18.52
CA SER A 56 -23.44 -7.58 17.96
C SER A 56 -23.32 -6.22 18.66
N CYS A 57 -23.43 -5.16 17.85
CA CYS A 57 -23.39 -3.77 18.36
C CYS A 57 -24.68 -3.03 17.98
N ASP A 58 -25.83 -3.69 18.13
CA ASP A 58 -27.14 -3.09 17.81
C ASP A 58 -27.37 -1.81 18.62
N GLU A 59 -26.80 -1.71 19.82
CA GLU A 59 -26.97 -0.54 20.65
C GLU A 59 -26.36 0.73 20.04
N PHE A 60 -25.34 0.58 19.21
CA PHE A 60 -24.68 1.72 18.55
C PHE A 60 -25.18 1.94 17.12
N PHE A 61 -25.55 0.86 16.44
CA PHE A 61 -26.04 0.93 15.06
C PHE A 61 -27.04 -0.21 14.85
N PRO A 62 -28.35 0.07 15.04
CA PRO A 62 -29.36 -0.97 14.78
C PRO A 62 -29.35 -1.39 13.32
N LYS A 63 -29.62 -2.67 13.07
CA LYS A 63 -29.65 -3.19 11.70
C LYS A 63 -30.63 -2.38 10.84
N LYS A 64 -30.17 -1.94 9.66
CA LYS A 64 -30.94 -1.09 8.76
C LYS A 64 -30.83 -1.59 7.34
N SER A 65 -31.84 -1.26 6.52
CA SER A 65 -31.85 -1.56 5.10
C SER A 65 -31.67 -0.31 4.28
N PHE A 66 -30.99 -0.44 3.14
CA PHE A 66 -30.70 0.67 2.24
C PHE A 66 -30.92 0.21 0.80
N LEU A 67 -31.23 1.17 -0.05
CA LEU A 67 -31.50 0.88 -1.47
C LEU A 67 -30.22 0.41 -2.16
N SER A 68 -30.33 -0.73 -2.88
CA SER A 68 -29.22 -1.20 -3.71
C SER A 68 -29.05 -0.34 -4.95
N ARG A 69 -27.82 -0.05 -5.29
CA ARG A 69 -27.44 0.57 -6.56
C ARG A 69 -26.06 0.11 -6.95
N LYS A 70 -25.85 -0.06 -8.25
CA LYS A 70 -24.53 -0.37 -8.76
C LYS A 70 -23.76 0.92 -8.95
N GLN A 71 -22.49 0.96 -8.49
CA GLN A 71 -21.62 2.10 -8.68
C GLN A 71 -20.43 1.70 -9.51
N ALA A 72 -20.14 2.46 -10.55
CA ALA A 72 -19.02 2.19 -11.46
C ALA A 72 -17.71 2.75 -10.91
N PHE A 73 -16.61 2.18 -11.37
CA PHE A 73 -15.27 2.69 -11.07
C PHE A 73 -14.43 2.63 -12.34
N HIS A 74 -13.40 3.48 -12.41
CA HIS A 74 -12.72 3.76 -13.67
C HIS A 74 -11.20 3.76 -13.49
N PRO A 75 -10.52 2.60 -13.62
CA PRO A 75 -9.05 2.60 -13.58
C PRO A 75 -8.45 3.37 -14.74
N GLY A 76 -7.26 3.88 -14.54
CA GLY A 76 -6.49 4.60 -15.53
C GLY A 76 -6.20 6.03 -15.08
N SER A 77 -4.93 6.40 -15.06
CA SER A 77 -4.53 7.75 -14.69
C SER A 77 -4.48 8.65 -15.91
N TYR A 78 -4.75 9.92 -15.69
CA TYR A 78 -4.75 10.94 -16.73
C TYR A 78 -4.68 12.32 -16.10
N ALA A 79 -4.51 13.34 -16.95
CA ALA A 79 -4.60 14.73 -16.52
C ALA A 79 -5.67 15.43 -17.31
N ILE A 80 -6.40 16.35 -16.68
CA ILE A 80 -7.44 17.11 -17.35
C ILE A 80 -7.37 18.55 -16.88
N SER A 81 -7.56 19.51 -17.81
CA SER A 81 -7.56 20.92 -17.45
C SER A 81 -8.73 21.23 -16.53
N GLU A 82 -8.48 22.06 -15.52
CA GLU A 82 -9.50 22.39 -14.52
C GLU A 82 -10.65 23.16 -15.13
N LYS A 83 -10.38 23.88 -16.22
CA LYS A 83 -11.37 24.66 -16.96
C LYS A 83 -11.17 24.41 -18.45
N PRO A 84 -12.23 24.56 -19.26
CA PRO A 84 -12.03 24.48 -20.71
C PRO A 84 -11.06 25.54 -21.22
N LEU A 85 -10.31 25.16 -22.24
CA LEU A 85 -9.40 26.03 -22.95
C LEU A 85 -10.13 26.58 -24.15
N LYS A 86 -10.13 27.90 -24.33
CA LYS A 86 -10.79 28.51 -25.47
C LYS A 86 -9.74 29.09 -26.40
N ILE A 87 -9.76 28.61 -27.63
CA ILE A 87 -8.85 29.05 -28.66
C ILE A 87 -9.65 29.61 -29.82
N THR A 88 -9.34 30.84 -30.24
CA THR A 88 -9.85 31.39 -31.48
C THR A 88 -8.77 31.19 -32.50
N ALA A 89 -9.01 30.29 -33.45
CA ALA A 89 -7.96 29.76 -34.26
C ALA A 89 -7.49 30.75 -35.31
N GLU A 90 -6.23 30.74 -35.56
CA GLU A 90 -5.58 31.45 -36.65
C GLU A 90 -5.25 30.48 -37.78
N ASP A 91 -4.00 30.48 -38.25
CA ASP A 91 -3.66 29.72 -39.45
C ASP A 91 -3.44 28.25 -39.16
N LYS A 92 -2.97 27.92 -37.96
CA LYS A 92 -2.64 26.54 -37.63
C LYS A 92 -2.60 26.29 -36.14
N ILE A 93 -2.76 25.04 -35.77
CA ILE A 93 -2.57 24.54 -34.40
C ILE A 93 -1.48 23.50 -34.43
N ILE A 94 -0.58 23.56 -33.45
CA ILE A 94 0.52 22.60 -33.31
C ILE A 94 0.45 21.99 -31.90
N PHE A 95 0.54 20.66 -31.85
CA PHE A 95 0.69 19.91 -30.59
C PHE A 95 2.12 19.40 -30.51
N SER A 96 2.80 19.63 -29.41
CA SER A 96 4.16 19.19 -29.21
C SER A 96 4.27 18.49 -27.86
N VAL A 97 4.90 17.32 -27.82
CA VAL A 97 4.98 16.52 -26.61
C VAL A 97 6.14 15.55 -26.72
N MET A 98 6.75 15.22 -25.59
CA MET A 98 7.71 14.13 -25.52
C MET A 98 7.06 12.95 -24.82
N ILE A 99 7.26 11.76 -25.39
CA ILE A 99 6.66 10.54 -24.84
C ILE A 99 7.70 9.43 -24.70
N TYR A 100 7.45 8.58 -23.71
CA TYR A 100 8.26 7.40 -23.42
C TYR A 100 7.24 6.28 -23.22
N PRO A 101 6.80 5.67 -24.34
CA PRO A 101 5.74 4.65 -24.23
C PRO A 101 6.30 3.37 -23.64
N THR A 102 5.51 2.70 -22.80
CA THR A 102 5.96 1.49 -22.12
C THR A 102 5.14 0.25 -22.47
N LEU A 103 4.06 0.42 -23.23
CA LEU A 103 3.20 -0.71 -23.57
C LEU A 103 2.56 -0.48 -24.92
N GLN A 104 2.53 -1.56 -25.72
CA GLN A 104 1.71 -1.59 -26.94
C GLN A 104 0.41 -2.30 -26.58
N CYS A 105 -0.71 -1.62 -26.80
CA CYS A 105 -2.00 -2.10 -26.32
C CYS A 105 -2.87 -2.63 -27.46
N ALA A 106 -3.86 -3.44 -27.08
CA ALA A 106 -4.88 -3.90 -28.03
C ALA A 106 -5.80 -2.77 -28.49
N ASN A 107 -5.82 -1.67 -27.73
CA ASN A 107 -6.61 -0.47 -28.06
C ASN A 107 -5.66 0.70 -28.28
N SER A 108 -6.18 1.73 -28.95
CA SER A 108 -5.44 2.98 -29.09
C SER A 108 -5.18 3.61 -27.73
N GLN A 109 -4.08 4.35 -27.62
CA GLN A 109 -3.71 5.10 -26.41
C GLN A 109 -3.66 6.58 -26.75
N SER A 110 -4.43 7.40 -26.04
CA SER A 110 -4.45 8.83 -26.30
C SER A 110 -3.33 9.53 -25.55
N ILE A 111 -2.61 10.41 -26.23
CA ILE A 111 -1.56 11.22 -25.63
C ILE A 111 -2.11 12.58 -25.22
N ILE A 112 -2.70 13.32 -26.15
CA ILE A 112 -3.35 14.61 -25.90
C ILE A 112 -4.65 14.66 -26.68
N GLU A 113 -5.70 15.12 -26.02
CA GLU A 113 -6.97 15.42 -26.66
C GLU A 113 -7.35 16.87 -26.36
N PHE A 114 -7.77 17.62 -27.37
CA PHE A 114 -8.27 18.98 -27.20
C PHE A 114 -9.38 19.21 -28.23
N GLY A 115 -10.63 19.12 -27.74
CA GLY A 115 -11.79 19.28 -28.62
C GLY A 115 -11.82 18.21 -29.70
N GLN A 116 -11.87 18.64 -30.95
CA GLN A 116 -11.89 17.70 -32.07
C GLN A 116 -10.53 17.04 -32.34
N PHE A 117 -9.45 17.53 -31.72
CA PHE A 117 -8.11 17.07 -32.03
C PHE A 117 -7.64 16.03 -31.03
N CYS A 118 -7.06 14.94 -31.52
CA CYS A 118 -6.49 13.91 -30.68
C CYS A 118 -5.20 13.37 -31.29
N LEU A 119 -4.15 13.38 -30.47
CA LEU A 119 -2.86 12.77 -30.82
C LEU A 119 -2.77 11.46 -30.05
N ASN A 120 -2.65 10.33 -30.76
CA ASN A 120 -2.69 9.04 -30.11
C ASN A 120 -1.72 8.05 -30.74
N LEU A 121 -1.54 6.90 -30.07
CA LEU A 121 -0.85 5.72 -30.60
C LEU A 121 -1.91 4.69 -30.99
N ASN A 122 -1.80 4.14 -32.20
CA ASN A 122 -2.73 3.09 -32.58
C ASN A 122 -2.21 1.71 -32.13
N THR A 123 -2.93 0.66 -32.47
CA THR A 123 -2.61 -0.70 -32.02
C THR A 123 -1.29 -1.22 -32.62
N GLU A 124 -0.77 -0.59 -33.67
CA GLU A 124 0.53 -0.91 -34.25
C GLU A 124 1.66 -0.08 -33.65
N GLY A 125 1.34 0.82 -32.71
CA GLY A 125 2.33 1.71 -32.12
C GLY A 125 2.68 2.91 -32.97
N LYS A 126 1.88 3.21 -33.99
CA LYS A 126 2.08 4.39 -34.82
C LYS A 126 1.39 5.59 -34.24
N VAL A 127 1.98 6.76 -34.43
CA VAL A 127 1.39 8.01 -33.99
C VAL A 127 0.30 8.42 -34.99
N VAL A 128 -0.89 8.75 -34.48
CA VAL A 128 -2.01 9.18 -35.30
C VAL A 128 -2.49 10.53 -34.78
N PHE A 129 -2.69 11.47 -35.70
CA PHE A 129 -3.30 12.76 -35.37
C PHE A 129 -4.65 12.85 -36.05
N VAL A 130 -5.70 13.04 -35.23
CA VAL A 130 -7.09 12.93 -35.66
C VAL A 130 -7.76 14.29 -35.52
N SER A 131 -8.58 14.66 -36.50
CA SER A 131 -9.55 15.76 -36.39
C SER A 131 -10.89 15.24 -36.91
N ASP A 132 -11.94 16.06 -36.76
CA ASP A 132 -13.25 15.71 -37.32
C ASP A 132 -13.22 15.56 -38.84
N ALA A 133 -12.26 16.22 -39.51
CA ALA A 133 -12.16 16.20 -40.95
C ALA A 133 -11.34 15.05 -41.50
N GLY A 134 -10.53 14.39 -40.65
CA GLY A 134 -9.68 13.30 -41.08
C GLY A 134 -8.46 13.14 -40.22
N SER A 135 -7.60 12.22 -40.58
CA SER A 135 -6.42 11.87 -39.78
C SER A 135 -5.19 11.61 -40.63
N VAL A 136 -4.02 11.69 -39.98
CA VAL A 136 -2.73 11.32 -40.59
C VAL A 136 -2.04 10.37 -39.61
N THR A 137 -1.35 9.36 -40.18
CA THR A 137 -0.68 8.31 -39.38
C THR A 137 0.81 8.32 -39.75
N SER A 138 1.69 8.21 -38.75
CA SER A 138 3.12 8.17 -38.97
C SER A 138 3.53 6.94 -39.78
N SER A 139 4.67 7.04 -40.48
CA SER A 139 5.17 5.92 -41.27
C SER A 139 5.66 4.76 -40.42
N ASN A 140 6.33 5.07 -39.30
CA ASN A 140 6.94 4.08 -38.43
C ASN A 140 6.27 4.05 -37.08
N SER A 141 6.39 2.91 -36.42
CA SER A 141 5.94 2.76 -35.02
C SER A 141 6.95 3.37 -34.04
N VAL A 142 6.49 3.85 -32.91
CA VAL A 142 7.38 4.34 -31.86
C VAL A 142 8.10 3.15 -31.23
N SER A 143 9.29 3.40 -30.67
CA SER A 143 10.02 2.41 -29.89
C SER A 143 9.58 2.49 -28.44
N LEU A 144 9.35 1.32 -27.82
CA LEU A 144 9.02 1.28 -26.40
C LEU A 144 10.26 1.60 -25.56
N ARG A 145 10.03 2.27 -24.43
CA ARG A 145 11.06 2.61 -23.44
C ARG A 145 12.18 3.44 -24.05
N ARG A 146 11.77 4.38 -24.88
CA ARG A 146 12.68 5.34 -25.51
C ARG A 146 11.97 6.68 -25.64
N TRP A 147 12.67 7.77 -25.29
CA TRP A 147 12.10 9.10 -25.40
C TRP A 147 12.02 9.55 -26.86
N GLN A 148 10.87 10.08 -27.22
CA GLN A 148 10.62 10.59 -28.57
C GLN A 148 9.90 11.92 -28.47
N ARG A 149 10.27 12.86 -29.31
CA ARG A 149 9.52 14.09 -29.51
C ARG A 149 8.50 13.85 -30.62
N VAL A 150 7.27 14.24 -30.36
CA VAL A 150 6.20 14.14 -31.34
C VAL A 150 5.63 15.53 -31.54
N GLU A 151 5.50 15.94 -32.79
CA GLU A 151 4.89 17.20 -33.15
C GLU A 151 3.82 16.92 -34.20
N ALA A 152 2.61 17.40 -33.98
CA ALA A 152 1.51 17.26 -34.90
C ALA A 152 0.96 18.63 -35.23
N GLN A 153 0.66 18.88 -36.49
CA GLN A 153 0.21 20.17 -36.94
C GLN A 153 -0.98 20.00 -37.87
N ILE A 154 -1.93 20.95 -37.78
CA ILE A 154 -3.02 21.05 -38.73
C ILE A 154 -3.19 22.53 -39.07
N THR A 155 -3.34 22.82 -40.38
CA THR A 155 -3.52 24.16 -40.86
C THR A 155 -5.00 24.40 -41.22
N LYS A 156 -5.38 25.66 -41.27
CA LYS A 156 -6.71 26.05 -41.71
C LYS A 156 -7.04 25.51 -43.10
N LEU A 157 -6.02 25.34 -43.96
CA LEU A 157 -6.23 24.85 -45.31
C LEU A 157 -6.22 23.31 -45.37
N GLY A 158 -6.21 22.63 -44.22
CA GLY A 158 -6.37 21.18 -44.19
C GLY A 158 -5.11 20.36 -44.33
N GLN A 159 -3.94 20.94 -44.06
CA GLN A 159 -2.71 20.16 -44.09
C GLN A 159 -2.44 19.57 -42.70
N UNK A 160 -2.37 18.29 -42.37
CA UNK A 160 -2.09 17.58 -41.21
C UNK A 160 -0.73 17.10 -41.38
N SER A 161 0.00 17.11 -40.49
CA SER A 161 1.36 16.51 -40.53
C SER A 161 1.77 16.00 -39.15
N ILE A 162 2.63 15.00 -39.13
CA ILE A 162 3.27 14.46 -37.93
C ILE A 162 4.78 14.41 -38.19
N SER A 163 5.54 14.83 -37.16
CA SER A 163 6.99 14.67 -37.18
C SER A 163 7.41 13.98 -35.87
N UNK A 164 8.12 12.92 -35.76
CA UNK A 164 8.44 12.22 -34.66
C UNK A 164 9.84 11.88 -34.77
N GLY A 165 10.55 11.75 -33.79
CA GLY A 165 11.94 11.31 -33.77
C GLY A 165 12.43 11.03 -32.38
N SER A 166 13.35 10.08 -32.25
CA SER A 166 13.94 9.81 -30.91
C SER A 166 14.91 10.93 -30.53
N LEU A 167 14.99 11.22 -29.24
CA LEU A 167 15.84 12.31 -28.75
C LEU A 167 17.32 11.97 -28.80
N ASP A 168 17.66 10.68 -28.81
CA ASP A 168 19.05 10.24 -28.90
C ASP A 168 19.52 10.09 -30.34
N GLY A 169 18.66 10.41 -31.32
CA GLY A 169 19.01 10.34 -32.71
C GLY A 169 19.07 8.93 -33.32
N SER A 170 18.75 7.92 -32.51
CA SER A 170 18.86 6.52 -32.97
C SER A 170 17.71 6.09 -33.87
N ASP A 171 16.62 6.83 -33.86
CA ASP A 171 15.41 6.44 -34.56
C ASP A 171 14.68 7.70 -35.01
N THR A 172 14.84 8.05 -36.27
CA THR A 172 14.29 9.27 -36.85
C THR A 172 13.22 8.92 -37.88
N PHE A 173 12.03 9.42 -37.69
CA PHE A 173 10.93 9.23 -38.62
C PHE A 173 10.91 10.38 -39.62
N LYS A 174 10.61 10.09 -40.86
CA LYS A 174 10.36 11.12 -41.83
C LYS A 174 9.00 11.78 -41.50
N PRO A 175 8.88 13.10 -41.66
CA PRO A 175 7.59 13.73 -41.50
C PRO A 175 6.55 13.13 -42.45
N THR A 176 5.34 12.97 -41.95
CA THR A 176 4.24 12.42 -42.75
C THR A 176 3.20 13.51 -42.92
N PHE A 177 2.75 13.69 -44.14
CA PHE A 177 1.82 14.75 -44.55
C PHE A 177 0.56 14.13 -45.12
N LYS A 178 -0.56 14.85 -44.90
CA LYS A 178 -1.80 14.51 -45.59
C LYS A 178 -2.59 15.80 -45.83
N GLN A 179 -3.12 15.93 -47.05
CA GLN A 179 -3.94 17.06 -47.42
C GLN A 179 -5.42 16.67 -47.33
N LEU A 180 -6.17 17.39 -46.52
CA LEU A 180 -7.63 17.25 -46.40
C LEU A 180 -8.25 18.26 -47.33
N ASN A 181 -9.31 17.87 -47.99
CA ASN A 181 -9.96 18.75 -48.95
C ASN A 181 -11.08 19.54 -48.29
N UNK A 182 -10.60 20.37 -47.29
CA UNK A 182 -11.55 21.12 -46.64
C UNK A 182 -10.85 22.22 -45.96
N GLU A 183 -11.51 23.33 -46.05
CA GLU A 183 -11.06 24.41 -45.16
C GLU A 183 -11.69 24.20 -43.79
N LEU A 184 -10.90 24.42 -42.75
CA LEU A 184 -11.25 24.01 -41.40
C LEU A 184 -11.41 25.21 -40.48
N ASP A 185 -12.38 25.12 -39.56
CA ASP A 185 -12.46 26.03 -38.41
C ASP A 185 -11.68 25.34 -37.27
N LEU A 186 -10.54 25.91 -36.91
CA LEU A 186 -9.66 25.34 -35.90
C LEU A 186 -10.03 25.83 -34.50
N SER A 187 -11.04 26.66 -34.34
CA SER A 187 -11.47 27.17 -33.04
C SER A 187 -11.97 26.05 -32.15
N GLN A 188 -11.60 26.09 -30.88
CA GLN A 188 -12.00 25.08 -29.89
C GLN A 188 -12.38 25.74 -28.59
N ASN A 189 -13.32 25.12 -27.88
CA ASN A 189 -13.62 25.45 -26.49
C ASN A 189 -13.89 24.16 -25.77
N ALA A 190 -12.85 23.60 -25.15
CA ALA A 190 -12.91 22.26 -24.61
C ALA A 190 -11.83 22.05 -23.54
N SER A 191 -12.02 21.04 -22.72
CA SER A 191 -10.97 20.61 -21.81
C SER A 191 -9.82 19.97 -22.58
N VAL A 192 -8.60 20.15 -22.07
CA VAL A 192 -7.45 19.40 -22.54
C VAL A 192 -7.32 18.17 -21.65
N VAL A 193 -7.17 17.00 -22.28
CA VAL A 193 -6.95 15.75 -21.57
C VAL A 193 -5.60 15.18 -22.01
N ILE A 194 -4.77 14.84 -21.03
CA ILE A 194 -3.46 14.22 -21.26
C ILE A 194 -3.56 12.77 -20.82
N ALA A 195 -3.10 11.86 -21.68
CA ALA A 195 -3.04 10.41 -21.38
C ALA A 195 -4.42 9.73 -21.35
N GLY A 196 -5.35 10.32 -22.04
CA GLY A 196 -6.67 9.70 -22.18
C GLY A 196 -7.57 10.45 -23.14
N UNK A 197 -8.66 9.94 -23.46
CA UNK A 197 -9.61 10.47 -24.28
C UNK A 197 -10.88 10.50 -23.57
N LEU A 198 -11.68 11.62 -23.78
CA LEU A 198 -13.03 11.74 -23.23
C LEU A 198 -14.04 10.90 -24.01
N ASN A 199 -14.87 10.21 -23.26
CA ASN A 199 -15.97 9.43 -23.84
C ASN A 199 -17.18 9.65 -22.94
N GLY A 200 -17.94 10.69 -23.22
CA GLY A 200 -18.97 11.14 -22.30
C GLY A 200 -18.33 11.68 -21.03
N ASP A 201 -18.75 11.13 -19.90
CA ASP A 201 -18.17 11.51 -18.60
C ASP A 201 -17.00 10.62 -18.20
N ALA A 202 -16.65 9.62 -19.01
CA ALA A 202 -15.58 8.67 -18.72
C ALA A 202 -14.36 8.97 -19.59
N ILE A 203 -13.25 8.40 -19.17
CA ILE A 203 -11.99 8.50 -19.93
C ILE A 203 -11.64 7.10 -20.48
N UNK A 204 -11.29 7.00 -21.70
CA UNK A 204 -10.92 5.83 -22.33
C UNK A 204 -9.49 5.95 -22.75
N ASN A 205 -9.06 4.87 -23.40
CA ASN A 205 -7.75 4.91 -24.08
C ASN A 205 -6.61 5.48 -23.21
N UNK A 206 -6.50 5.21 -21.96
CA UNK A 206 -5.49 5.58 -21.08
C UNK A 206 -4.20 5.21 -21.67
N PHE A 207 -3.21 6.04 -21.56
CA PHE A 207 -1.85 5.93 -22.04
C PHE A 207 -0.97 5.21 -21.01
N ASN A 208 -0.04 4.38 -21.49
CA ASN A 208 0.94 3.70 -20.62
C ASN A 208 2.32 4.22 -20.94
N GLY A 209 2.93 4.92 -19.99
CA GLY A 209 4.26 5.46 -20.16
C GLY A 209 4.39 6.86 -19.62
N LYS A 210 5.52 7.50 -19.92
CA LYS A 210 5.83 8.84 -19.43
C LYS A 210 5.53 9.87 -20.48
N ILE A 211 5.06 11.00 -20.02
CA ILE A 211 4.78 12.16 -20.86
C ILE A 211 5.49 13.38 -20.29
N UNK A 212 6.17 14.24 -21.09
CA UNK A 212 6.86 15.34 -20.74
C UNK A 212 6.41 16.44 -21.58
N GLN A 213 6.32 17.56 -21.12
CA GLN A 213 6.29 18.87 -21.78
C GLN A 213 5.20 18.94 -22.86
N PRO A 214 3.92 18.72 -22.49
CA PRO A 214 2.87 18.88 -23.48
C PRO A 214 2.62 20.37 -23.74
N GLU A 215 2.52 20.73 -25.01
CA GLU A 215 2.36 22.12 -25.44
C GLU A 215 1.38 22.20 -26.60
N ILE A 216 0.62 23.29 -26.65
CA ILE A 216 -0.29 23.62 -27.76
C ILE A 216 0.07 25.01 -28.25
N TYR A 217 0.29 25.14 -29.55
CA TYR A 217 0.60 26.41 -30.19
C TYR A 217 -0.52 26.80 -31.14
N THR A 218 -0.76 28.11 -31.26
CA THR A 218 -1.54 28.68 -32.36
C THR A 218 -0.58 29.56 -33.12
N GLY A 219 -0.37 29.23 -34.40
CA GLY A 219 0.67 29.91 -35.16
C GLY A 219 2.02 29.67 -34.50
N SER A 220 2.71 30.73 -34.08
CA SER A 220 3.99 30.63 -33.40
C SER A 220 3.92 30.86 -31.89
N ASN A 221 2.70 31.05 -31.36
CA ASN A 221 2.53 31.38 -29.95
C ASN A 221 2.21 30.15 -29.08
N UNK A 222 2.80 29.69 -28.03
CA UNK A 222 2.57 28.76 -27.17
C UNK A 222 1.42 29.10 -26.61
N PHE A 223 0.45 28.67 -26.81
CA PHE A 223 -0.87 29.00 -26.31
C PHE A 223 -1.11 28.35 -24.94
N ALA A 224 -0.68 27.13 -24.78
CA ALA A 224 -0.82 26.39 -23.51
C ALA A 224 0.40 25.50 -23.34
N SER A 225 0.90 25.47 -22.11
CA SER A 225 1.98 24.54 -21.78
C SER A 225 1.92 24.23 -20.29
N TRP A 226 2.46 23.07 -19.93
CA TRP A 226 2.49 22.62 -18.54
C TRP A 226 3.87 22.02 -18.28
N ASP A 227 4.51 22.53 -17.21
CA ASP A 227 5.83 22.06 -16.80
C ASP A 227 5.68 21.03 -15.67
N PHE A 228 5.90 19.77 -16.01
CA PHE A 228 5.69 18.67 -15.06
C PHE A 228 6.78 18.58 -13.99
N SER A 229 7.79 19.43 -14.03
CA SER A 229 8.75 19.52 -12.94
C SER A 229 8.27 20.37 -11.77
N ARG A 230 7.12 21.04 -11.92
CA ARG A 230 6.58 21.93 -10.90
C ARG A 230 5.53 21.21 -10.06
N ASN A 231 5.47 21.61 -8.77
CA ASN A 231 4.50 21.07 -7.81
C ASN A 231 4.57 19.54 -7.74
N MET A 232 5.78 19.01 -7.58
CA MET A 232 6.05 17.57 -7.72
C MET A 232 5.20 16.69 -6.80
N SER A 233 4.82 17.20 -5.62
CA SER A 233 4.03 16.43 -4.65
C SER A 233 2.54 16.68 -4.75
N SER A 234 2.08 17.47 -5.74
CA SER A 234 0.68 17.90 -5.84
C SER A 234 -0.06 17.12 -6.93
N MET A 235 -1.39 17.03 -6.79
CA MET A 235 -2.28 16.53 -7.84
C MET A 235 -2.63 17.60 -8.86
N ILE A 236 -2.11 18.82 -8.69
CA ILE A 236 -2.35 19.94 -9.60
C ILE A 236 -1.04 20.34 -10.24
N VAL A 237 -1.02 20.43 -11.58
CA VAL A 237 0.14 20.94 -12.32
C VAL A 237 -0.24 22.34 -12.81
N PRO A 238 0.51 23.38 -12.42
CA PRO A 238 0.15 24.74 -12.86
C PRO A 238 0.28 24.90 -14.36
N GLY A 239 -0.66 25.62 -14.96
CA GLY A 239 -0.57 26.00 -16.35
C GLY A 239 0.29 27.25 -16.52
N ASN A 240 1.00 27.29 -17.62
CA ASN A 240 1.82 28.47 -17.95
C ASN A 240 0.97 29.39 -18.83
N GLY A 241 0.24 30.31 -18.18
CA GLY A 241 -0.67 31.21 -18.87
C GLY A 241 -1.96 30.53 -19.37
N CYS A 242 -2.28 29.38 -18.82
CA CYS A 242 -3.46 28.60 -19.21
C CYS A 242 -4.01 27.89 -17.97
N PRO A 243 -5.20 27.26 -18.05
CA PRO A 243 -5.72 26.55 -16.87
C PRO A 243 -4.79 25.45 -16.39
N ASN A 244 -4.79 25.22 -15.08
CA ASN A 244 -4.04 24.14 -14.47
C ASN A 244 -4.56 22.77 -14.94
N LEU A 245 -3.71 21.75 -14.86
CA LEU A 245 -4.13 20.36 -15.03
C LEU A 245 -4.36 19.72 -13.67
N LYS A 246 -5.41 18.92 -13.57
CA LYS A 246 -5.67 18.08 -12.41
C LYS A 246 -5.31 16.63 -12.78
N LEU A 247 -4.58 16.00 -11.87
CA LEU A 247 -4.15 14.62 -12.09
C LEU A 247 -5.16 13.65 -11.43
N UNK A 248 -5.71 12.75 -12.23
CA UNK A 248 -6.65 11.83 -11.80
C UNK A 248 -6.03 10.49 -11.62
N ASN A 249 -6.42 9.78 -10.56
CA ASN A 249 -5.94 8.43 -10.26
C ASN A 249 -4.44 8.33 -9.99
N ALA A 250 -3.86 9.41 -9.53
CA ALA A 250 -2.51 9.42 -8.97
C ALA A 250 -1.45 8.84 -9.90
N PRO A 251 -1.23 9.44 -11.08
CA PRO A 251 -0.08 9.02 -11.88
C PRO A 251 1.21 9.31 -11.12
N THR A 252 2.28 8.60 -11.47
CA THR A 252 3.53 8.65 -10.71
C THR A 252 4.36 9.88 -11.08
N ARG A 253 4.70 10.69 -10.06
CA ARG A 253 5.57 11.86 -10.20
C ARG A 253 6.99 11.49 -9.80
N ALA A 254 7.93 12.44 -9.96
CA ALA A 254 9.33 12.26 -9.56
C ALA A 254 9.94 11.03 -10.25
N VAL A 255 9.66 10.91 -11.53
CA VAL A 255 10.23 9.89 -12.40
C VAL A 255 11.15 10.55 -13.42
N THR A 256 12.15 9.82 -13.88
CA THR A 256 13.15 10.38 -14.80
C THR A 256 12.48 10.83 -16.10
N GLY A 257 12.89 12.02 -16.56
CA GLY A 257 12.37 12.60 -17.78
C GLY A 257 13.35 12.47 -18.95
N ALA A 258 13.00 13.16 -20.04
CA ALA A 258 13.79 13.10 -21.27
C ALA A 258 15.20 13.64 -21.11
N PHE A 259 15.41 14.56 -20.16
CA PHE A 259 16.70 15.23 -19.96
C PHE A 259 17.52 14.66 -18.81
N TRP A 260 17.03 13.60 -18.15
CA TRP A 260 17.81 12.92 -17.14
C TRP A 260 19.01 12.23 -17.78
N ASP A 261 20.20 12.51 -17.28
CA ASP A 261 21.45 12.00 -17.85
C ASP A 261 22.28 11.23 -16.83
N ALA A 262 21.64 10.83 -15.72
CA ALA A 262 22.26 10.08 -14.63
C ALA A 262 23.28 10.88 -13.80
N SER A 263 23.39 12.20 -14.02
CA SER A 263 24.26 13.04 -13.20
C SER A 263 23.64 13.39 -11.85
N GLU A 264 22.34 13.10 -11.67
CA GLU A 264 21.61 13.39 -10.45
C GLU A 264 20.60 12.28 -10.18
N MET A 265 20.45 11.93 -8.90
CA MET A 265 19.49 10.89 -8.49
C MET A 265 18.32 11.44 -7.70
N ASN A 266 18.44 12.67 -7.17
CA ASN A 266 17.42 13.30 -6.34
C ASN A 266 16.72 14.40 -7.14
N TRP A 267 15.41 14.21 -7.37
CA TRP A 267 14.65 15.16 -8.18
C TRP A 267 14.66 16.58 -7.61
N GLN A 268 14.82 16.71 -6.29
CA GLN A 268 14.84 18.05 -5.66
C GLN A 268 16.05 18.87 -6.08
N HIS A 269 17.16 18.22 -6.44
CA HIS A 269 18.38 18.92 -6.85
C HIS A 269 18.37 19.34 -8.32
N LYS A 270 17.63 18.60 -9.14
CA LYS A 270 17.54 18.86 -10.58
C LYS A 270 16.12 18.55 -11.07
N PRO A 271 15.14 19.40 -10.73
CA PRO A 271 13.75 19.08 -11.11
C PRO A 271 13.58 18.92 -12.62
N GLU A 272 14.38 19.64 -13.42
CA GLU A 272 14.25 19.53 -14.87
C GLU A 272 14.65 18.17 -15.41
N HIS A 273 15.39 17.36 -14.63
CA HIS A 273 15.68 15.97 -15.01
C HIS A 273 14.49 15.05 -14.74
N TYR A 274 13.49 15.53 -14.01
CA TYR A 274 12.34 14.75 -13.56
C TYR A 274 11.03 15.37 -14.03
N ALA A 275 11.05 16.02 -15.18
CA ALA A 275 9.92 16.79 -15.71
C ALA A 275 8.94 15.89 -16.48
N SER A 276 8.69 14.70 -15.96
CA SER A 276 7.74 13.78 -16.60
C SER A 276 6.76 13.23 -15.58
N ILE A 277 5.66 12.68 -16.09
CA ILE A 277 4.69 11.96 -15.28
C ILE A 277 4.48 10.60 -15.94
N ALA A 278 4.48 9.54 -15.13
CA ALA A 278 4.24 8.19 -15.62
C ALA A 278 2.77 7.82 -15.41
N PHE A 279 2.08 7.53 -16.51
CA PHE A 279 0.68 7.17 -16.54
C PHE A 279 0.54 5.67 -16.78
N HIS A 280 -0.53 5.09 -16.20
CA HIS A 280 -0.82 3.66 -16.37
C HIS A 280 -2.32 3.45 -16.51
N GLU A 281 -2.71 2.55 -17.39
CA GLU A 281 -4.12 2.26 -17.63
C GLU A 281 -4.81 1.62 -16.43
N ASP A 282 -4.03 1.10 -15.48
CA ASP A 282 -4.57 0.41 -14.31
C ASP A 282 -4.35 1.18 -13.01
N ASP A 283 -3.90 2.43 -13.07
CA ASP A 283 -3.83 3.27 -11.86
C ASP A 283 -5.22 3.53 -11.31
N ILE A 284 -5.39 3.34 -10.01
CA ILE A 284 -6.61 3.77 -9.32
C ILE A 284 -6.30 3.86 -7.82
N TYR A 285 -6.83 4.90 -7.15
CA TYR A 285 -6.72 4.96 -5.71
C TYR A 285 -8.03 5.26 -5.00
N ASP A 286 -8.90 6.03 -5.61
CA ASP A 286 -10.20 6.37 -5.02
C ASP A 286 -11.28 5.97 -6.01
N PHE A 287 -12.18 5.09 -5.57
CA PHE A 287 -13.27 4.67 -6.44
C PHE A 287 -14.30 5.78 -6.68
N ASN A 288 -14.29 6.82 -5.83
CA ASN A 288 -15.19 7.97 -5.96
C ASN A 288 -16.66 7.59 -5.92
N TRP A 289 -17.00 6.52 -5.20
CA TRP A 289 -18.39 6.14 -5.01
C TRP A 289 -19.07 7.12 -4.07
N GLU A 290 -20.37 7.33 -4.28
CA GLU A 290 -21.18 8.15 -3.38
C GLU A 290 -21.49 7.38 -2.10
N PRO A 291 -21.54 8.06 -0.96
CA PRO A 291 -21.94 7.39 0.29
C PRO A 291 -23.37 6.88 0.23
N ASP A 292 -23.59 5.68 0.74
CA ASP A 292 -24.91 5.09 0.89
C ASP A 292 -25.45 5.27 2.31
N PHE A 293 -24.57 5.30 3.30
CA PHE A 293 -24.92 5.59 4.68
C PHE A 293 -23.65 5.98 5.45
N SER A 294 -23.85 6.48 6.66
CA SER A 294 -22.72 6.90 7.49
C SER A 294 -22.96 6.49 8.94
N PHE A 295 -21.88 6.56 9.69
CA PHE A 295 -21.89 6.23 11.13
C PHE A 295 -21.05 7.28 11.86
N VAL A 296 -21.68 7.95 12.84
CA VAL A 296 -20.96 8.87 13.71
C VAL A 296 -20.61 8.10 14.98
N ILE A 297 -19.33 8.02 15.31
CA ILE A 297 -18.87 7.21 16.44
C ILE A 297 -19.40 7.82 17.74
N PRO A 298 -20.20 7.06 18.52
CA PRO A 298 -20.73 7.59 19.80
C PRO A 298 -19.66 7.74 20.86
N SER A 299 -19.88 8.67 21.80
CA SER A 299 -18.92 8.94 22.87
C SER A 299 -18.74 7.75 23.82
N ASN A 300 -19.77 6.90 23.96
CA ASN A 300 -19.73 5.75 24.87
C ASN A 300 -19.32 4.46 24.19
N MET A 301 -18.90 4.51 22.93
CA MET A 301 -18.48 3.30 22.20
C MET A 301 -17.06 2.93 22.61
N PRO A 302 -16.82 1.70 23.09
CA PRO A 302 -15.45 1.33 23.47
C PRO A 302 -14.50 1.34 22.28
N SER A 303 -13.25 1.71 22.55
CA SER A 303 -12.19 1.57 21.54
C SER A 303 -12.04 0.09 21.16
N GLY A 304 -11.86 -0.20 19.88
CA GLY A 304 -11.76 -1.57 19.42
C GLY A 304 -11.85 -1.65 17.92
N ILE A 305 -11.93 -2.89 17.44
CA ILE A 305 -12.04 -3.21 16.02
C ILE A 305 -13.50 -3.55 15.71
N TYR A 306 -14.06 -2.88 14.71
CA TYR A 306 -15.48 -3.03 14.38
C TYR A 306 -15.63 -3.39 12.92
N ILE A 307 -16.73 -4.08 12.61
CA ILE A 307 -17.05 -4.55 11.27
C ILE A 307 -18.44 -4.01 10.90
N MET A 308 -18.52 -3.27 9.81
CA MET A 308 -19.81 -2.94 9.21
C MET A 308 -20.08 -3.99 8.14
N ARG A 309 -21.03 -4.90 8.44
CA ARG A 309 -21.37 -6.01 7.54
C ARG A 309 -22.57 -5.62 6.71
N ILE A 310 -22.48 -5.82 5.39
CA ILE A 310 -23.61 -5.60 4.48
C ILE A 310 -24.00 -6.94 3.87
N SER A 311 -25.30 -7.13 3.67
CA SER A 311 -25.85 -8.42 3.21
C SER A 311 -27.03 -8.19 2.28
N CYS A 312 -27.14 -9.03 1.25
CA CYS A 312 -28.29 -9.06 0.37
C CYS A 312 -28.35 -10.43 -0.30
N GLY A 313 -29.44 -11.14 -0.09
CA GLY A 313 -29.52 -12.53 -0.59
C GLY A 313 -28.43 -13.39 0.02
N ASP A 314 -27.71 -14.09 -0.83
CA ASP A 314 -26.61 -14.94 -0.39
C ASP A 314 -25.26 -14.22 -0.37
N ASP A 315 -25.24 -12.96 -0.74
CA ASP A 315 -23.98 -12.17 -0.80
C ASP A 315 -23.81 -11.33 0.44
N TYR A 316 -22.56 -11.14 0.83
CA TYR A 316 -22.21 -10.23 1.93
C TYR A 316 -20.85 -9.60 1.70
N ASP A 317 -20.60 -8.50 2.38
CA ASP A 317 -19.27 -7.92 2.52
C ASP A 317 -19.13 -7.45 3.95
N ALA A 318 -17.88 -7.17 4.37
CA ALA A 318 -17.62 -6.85 5.77
C ALA A 318 -16.48 -5.85 5.83
N MET A 319 -16.77 -4.62 6.22
CA MET A 319 -15.81 -3.52 6.17
C MET A 319 -15.27 -3.23 7.58
N PRO A 320 -14.00 -3.56 7.87
CA PRO A 320 -13.45 -3.21 9.18
C PRO A 320 -13.18 -1.72 9.31
N PHE A 321 -13.35 -1.22 10.53
CA PHE A 321 -12.86 0.10 10.90
C PHE A 321 -12.45 0.07 12.37
N PHE A 322 -11.62 1.05 12.74
CA PHE A 322 -10.94 1.03 14.03
C PHE A 322 -11.37 2.26 14.83
N VAL A 323 -11.97 2.02 16.02
CA VAL A 323 -12.42 3.09 16.90
C VAL A 323 -11.31 3.35 17.92
N CYS A 324 -10.73 4.55 17.85
CA CYS A 324 -9.72 5.01 18.78
C CYS A 324 -10.43 5.74 19.94
N PRO A 325 -9.79 5.84 21.12
CA PRO A 325 -10.44 6.50 22.24
C PRO A 325 -10.52 8.02 22.05
N GLU A 326 -11.42 8.63 22.80
CA GLU A 326 -11.53 10.09 22.85
C GLU A 326 -10.25 10.69 23.44
N LYS A 327 -9.75 11.75 22.82
CA LYS A 327 -8.56 12.43 23.32
C LYS A 327 -8.82 13.04 24.69
N ASP A 328 -7.77 13.12 25.49
CA ASP A 328 -7.76 13.81 26.79
C ASP A 328 -8.73 13.23 27.80
N LYS A 329 -9.06 11.95 27.66
CA LYS A 329 -9.85 11.18 28.62
C LYS A 329 -8.94 10.11 29.25
N PRO A 330 -9.33 9.56 30.42
CA PRO A 330 -8.57 8.45 30.97
C PRO A 330 -8.51 7.29 29.99
N HIS A 331 -7.34 6.69 29.87
CA HIS A 331 -7.07 5.62 28.92
C HIS A 331 -6.88 4.29 29.64
N ALA A 332 -7.11 3.21 28.89
CA ALA A 332 -6.64 1.90 29.31
C ALA A 332 -5.12 1.93 29.45
N LYS A 333 -4.57 0.99 30.21
CA LYS A 333 -3.11 0.90 30.36
C LYS A 333 -2.44 0.36 29.12
N VAL A 334 -3.15 -0.45 28.32
CA VAL A 334 -2.63 -1.18 27.18
C VAL A 334 -3.19 -0.59 25.89
N CYS A 335 -2.33 -0.36 24.93
CA CYS A 335 -2.70 0.05 23.58
C CYS A 335 -2.20 -0.96 22.57
N VAL A 336 -3.04 -1.30 21.60
CA VAL A 336 -2.63 -2.07 20.43
C VAL A 336 -2.49 -1.10 19.26
N LEU A 337 -1.30 -1.05 18.68
CA LEU A 337 -1.05 -0.25 17.48
C LEU A 337 -1.39 -1.08 16.27
N VAL A 338 -2.41 -0.64 15.54
CA VAL A 338 -2.88 -1.36 14.35
C VAL A 338 -2.16 -0.81 13.13
N SER A 339 -1.55 -1.71 12.35
CA SER A 339 -0.65 -1.36 11.25
C SER A 339 -1.43 -1.07 9.97
N THR A 340 -2.28 -0.03 10.00
CA THR A 340 -3.15 0.27 8.86
C THR A 340 -2.38 0.67 7.61
N PHE A 341 -1.20 1.27 7.74
CA PHE A 341 -0.38 1.56 6.57
C PHE A 341 0.09 0.26 5.90
N THR A 342 0.54 -0.70 6.69
CA THR A 342 0.93 -2.00 6.16
C THR A 342 -0.28 -2.70 5.49
N TYR A 343 -1.45 -2.63 6.13
CA TYR A 343 -2.66 -3.21 5.54
C TYR A 343 -2.94 -2.62 4.15
N ALA A 344 -2.82 -1.29 4.01
CA ALA A 344 -3.09 -0.61 2.74
C ALA A 344 -2.03 -0.94 1.69
N ILE A 345 -0.76 -1.01 2.09
CA ILE A 345 0.34 -1.31 1.17
C ILE A 345 0.16 -2.70 0.53
N TYR A 346 -0.34 -3.66 1.30
CA TYR A 346 -0.63 -5.00 0.79
C TYR A 346 -2.01 -5.09 0.14
N GLY A 347 -2.78 -4.01 0.16
CA GLY A 347 -4.18 -4.01 -0.25
C GLY A 347 -4.39 -4.58 -1.65
N ASN A 348 -5.18 -5.64 -1.73
CA ASN A 348 -5.53 -6.33 -2.98
C ASN A 348 -4.32 -6.95 -3.68
N HIS A 349 -3.41 -7.54 -2.90
CA HIS A 349 -2.29 -8.28 -3.47
C HIS A 349 -2.81 -9.50 -4.21
N ALA A 350 -2.75 -9.47 -5.54
CA ALA A 350 -3.15 -10.60 -6.39
C ALA A 350 -1.96 -11.54 -6.50
N ARG A 351 -2.09 -12.72 -5.93
CA ARG A 351 -0.98 -13.68 -5.87
C ARG A 351 -1.05 -14.65 -7.03
N PRO A 352 0.10 -14.97 -7.64
CA PRO A 352 0.09 -15.91 -8.78
C PRO A 352 -0.15 -17.36 -8.39
N ASP A 353 -0.03 -17.71 -7.10
CA ASP A 353 -0.24 -19.08 -6.63
C ASP A 353 -1.69 -19.37 -6.19
N TYR A 354 -2.63 -18.49 -6.52
CA TYR A 354 -4.05 -18.72 -6.22
C TYR A 354 -4.57 -19.87 -7.09
N ASP A 355 -4.92 -20.99 -6.45
CA ASP A 355 -5.21 -22.22 -7.16
C ASP A 355 -6.45 -22.93 -6.56
N ASP A 356 -6.75 -24.12 -7.09
CA ASP A 356 -7.92 -24.90 -6.66
C ASP A 356 -7.81 -25.34 -5.19
N THR A 357 -6.63 -25.57 -4.69
CA THR A 357 -6.42 -25.92 -3.27
C THR A 357 -6.87 -24.76 -2.38
N TRP A 358 -6.49 -23.55 -2.75
CA TRP A 358 -6.89 -22.34 -2.03
C TRP A 358 -8.41 -22.14 -2.11
N LEU A 359 -9.01 -22.30 -3.31
CA LEU A 359 -10.46 -22.21 -3.48
C LEU A 359 -11.19 -23.21 -2.61
N LYS A 360 -10.69 -24.46 -2.53
CA LYS A 360 -11.30 -25.49 -1.71
C LYS A 360 -11.24 -25.12 -0.22
N LYS A 361 -10.12 -24.59 0.22
CA LYS A 361 -9.97 -24.17 1.62
C LYS A 361 -10.95 -23.04 1.95
N ILE A 362 -11.13 -22.08 1.05
CA ILE A 362 -12.09 -21.00 1.26
C ILE A 362 -13.51 -21.59 1.43
N ALA A 363 -13.88 -22.54 0.57
CA ALA A 363 -15.19 -23.17 0.63
C ALA A 363 -15.36 -23.97 1.91
N ASP A 364 -14.37 -24.80 2.25
CA ASP A 364 -14.45 -25.68 3.43
C ASP A 364 -14.54 -24.90 4.73
N TRP A 365 -13.88 -23.74 4.80
CA TRP A 365 -13.84 -22.92 6.02
C TRP A 365 -14.90 -21.83 6.03
N ASN A 366 -15.71 -21.72 4.97
CA ASN A 366 -16.62 -20.60 4.80
C ASN A 366 -15.90 -19.27 4.99
N ALA A 367 -14.72 -19.18 4.40
CA ALA A 367 -13.86 -17.99 4.49
C ALA A 367 -14.38 -16.90 3.55
N TYR A 368 -13.78 -15.71 3.62
CA TYR A 368 -14.20 -14.61 2.77
C TYR A 368 -14.07 -15.01 1.30
N PRO A 369 -15.14 -14.86 0.49
CA PRO A 369 -15.18 -15.55 -0.82
C PRO A 369 -14.45 -14.85 -1.96
N HIS A 370 -14.12 -13.56 -1.83
CA HIS A 370 -13.56 -12.80 -2.96
C HIS A 370 -12.06 -12.65 -2.81
N ASN A 371 -11.33 -12.81 -3.92
CA ASN A 371 -9.87 -12.79 -3.92
C ASN A 371 -9.36 -11.83 -5.00
N PRO A 372 -8.37 -10.99 -4.70
CA PRO A 372 -7.85 -10.05 -5.69
C PRO A 372 -7.37 -10.72 -6.99
N ALA A 373 -6.91 -11.97 -6.93
CA ALA A 373 -6.48 -12.68 -8.15
C ALA A 373 -7.62 -12.83 -9.15
N GLN A 374 -8.85 -12.87 -8.66
CA GLN A 374 -10.05 -12.99 -9.51
C GLN A 374 -10.62 -11.63 -9.92
N PHE A 375 -10.23 -10.54 -9.24
CA PHE A 375 -10.81 -9.22 -9.42
C PHE A 375 -9.72 -8.15 -9.50
N GLN A 376 -8.76 -8.34 -10.41
CA GLN A 376 -7.60 -7.46 -10.48
C GLN A 376 -7.97 -6.02 -10.87
N ASN A 377 -9.12 -5.82 -11.48
CA ASN A 377 -9.60 -4.50 -11.87
C ASN A 377 -9.96 -3.60 -10.68
N TYR A 378 -10.05 -4.17 -9.45
CA TYR A 378 -10.31 -3.36 -8.25
C TYR A 378 -9.05 -2.64 -7.74
N GLY A 379 -7.97 -2.68 -8.48
CA GLY A 379 -6.70 -2.04 -8.13
C GLY A 379 -5.78 -3.03 -7.42
N LEU A 380 -4.56 -3.10 -7.88
CA LEU A 380 -3.58 -4.05 -7.36
C LEU A 380 -2.76 -3.40 -6.24
N SER A 381 -2.00 -4.23 -5.56
CA SER A 381 -1.17 -3.78 -4.44
C SER A 381 0.21 -3.33 -4.91
N THR A 382 0.97 -2.76 -3.99
CA THR A 382 2.36 -2.40 -4.26
C THR A 382 3.28 -3.63 -4.36
N TYR A 383 2.73 -4.82 -4.26
CA TYR A 383 3.46 -6.06 -4.52
C TYR A 383 3.17 -6.63 -5.91
N ASN A 384 2.33 -5.94 -6.66
CA ASN A 384 2.02 -6.30 -8.04
C ASN A 384 2.68 -5.31 -9.00
N ASN A 385 2.57 -5.61 -10.27
CA ASN A 385 3.10 -4.76 -11.33
C ASN A 385 1.95 -4.21 -12.17
N HIS A 386 2.17 -3.04 -12.74
CA HIS A 386 1.29 -2.51 -13.77
C HIS A 386 1.34 -3.39 -15.02
N SER A 387 0.41 -3.17 -15.92
CA SER A 387 0.36 -3.92 -17.18
C SER A 387 1.68 -3.84 -17.97
N ASP A 388 2.42 -2.75 -17.80
CA ASP A 388 3.68 -2.56 -18.52
C ASP A 388 4.89 -3.19 -17.79
N GLY A 389 4.66 -3.83 -16.64
CA GLY A 389 5.72 -4.49 -15.89
C GLY A 389 6.38 -3.65 -14.83
N SER A 390 6.08 -2.35 -14.75
CA SER A 390 6.63 -1.50 -13.69
C SER A 390 5.89 -1.74 -12.37
N GLY A 391 6.55 -1.43 -11.26
CA GLY A 391 5.98 -1.68 -9.95
C GLY A 391 4.94 -0.64 -9.49
N UNK A 392 3.87 -0.92 -8.87
CA UNK A 392 2.94 -0.19 -8.34
C UNK A 392 3.43 0.44 -7.18
N CYS A 393 3.64 1.72 -7.18
CA CYS A 393 4.26 2.42 -6.04
C CYS A 393 3.26 3.15 -5.15
N HIS A 394 1.98 3.16 -5.47
CA HIS A 394 0.94 3.83 -4.70
C HIS A 394 -0.04 2.81 -4.11
N ALA A 395 -0.53 3.12 -2.90
CA ALA A 395 -1.54 2.32 -2.22
C ALA A 395 -2.58 3.24 -1.61
N SER A 396 -3.81 2.71 -1.43
CA SER A 396 -4.91 3.50 -0.90
C SER A 396 -5.95 2.58 -0.28
N HIS A 397 -6.71 3.12 0.69
CA HIS A 397 -7.85 2.41 1.27
C HIS A 397 -9.20 2.91 0.77
N LYS A 398 -9.26 3.85 -0.16
CA LYS A 398 -10.54 4.36 -0.68
C LYS A 398 -11.04 3.53 -1.86
N ARG A 399 -11.05 2.23 -1.65
CA ARG A 399 -11.54 1.22 -2.59
C ARG A 399 -11.77 -0.07 -1.82
N PRO A 400 -12.58 -1.00 -2.37
CA PRO A 400 -12.76 -2.27 -1.67
C PRO A 400 -11.42 -3.01 -1.55
N LEU A 401 -11.07 -3.39 -0.32
CA LEU A 401 -9.84 -4.12 -0.04
C LEU A 401 -10.21 -5.52 0.43
N PHE A 402 -10.13 -6.50 -0.48
CA PHE A 402 -10.54 -7.87 -0.18
C PHE A 402 -9.68 -8.50 0.92
N ASN A 403 -8.40 -8.14 0.97
CA ASN A 403 -7.52 -8.67 1.99
C ASN A 403 -7.79 -8.07 3.38
N LEU A 404 -8.54 -6.98 3.45
CA LEU A 404 -8.93 -6.35 4.72
C LEU A 404 -10.38 -6.73 5.02
N ARG A 405 -10.58 -8.03 5.24
CA ARG A 405 -11.90 -8.59 5.53
C ARG A 405 -11.76 -9.71 6.54
N PRO A 406 -12.67 -9.81 7.54
CA PRO A 406 -12.63 -10.99 8.42
C PRO A 406 -12.71 -12.26 7.60
N GLY A 407 -11.88 -13.22 7.91
CA GLY A 407 -11.88 -14.51 7.24
C GLY A 407 -11.20 -14.58 5.90
N TYR A 408 -10.58 -13.51 5.44
CA TYR A 408 -9.83 -13.56 4.18
C TYR A 408 -8.57 -14.42 4.37
N LEU A 409 -8.29 -15.32 3.43
CA LEU A 409 -7.10 -16.16 3.45
C LEU A 409 -6.07 -15.61 2.47
N THR A 410 -4.86 -15.33 2.97
CA THR A 410 -3.75 -14.88 2.12
C THR A 410 -3.05 -16.05 1.43
N PHE A 411 -3.14 -17.25 2.01
CA PHE A 411 -2.47 -18.44 1.49
C PHE A 411 -3.40 -19.64 1.55
N GLY A 412 -3.22 -20.55 0.59
CA GLY A 412 -4.00 -21.76 0.53
C GLY A 412 -3.39 -22.98 1.19
N GLN A 413 -2.26 -22.84 1.88
CA GLN A 413 -1.53 -23.97 2.43
C GLN A 413 -2.30 -24.68 3.53
N ALA A 414 -2.18 -26.01 3.54
CA ALA A 414 -3.03 -26.85 4.42
C ALA A 414 -2.59 -26.83 5.88
N ASN A 415 -1.30 -26.56 6.15
CA ASN A 415 -0.74 -26.69 7.49
C ASN A 415 -0.78 -25.38 8.31
N CYS A 416 -1.52 -24.39 7.84
CA CYS A 416 -1.66 -23.12 8.57
C CYS A 416 -3.02 -22.50 8.26
N SER A 417 -3.40 -21.48 9.05
CA SER A 417 -4.63 -20.75 8.76
C SER A 417 -4.51 -19.94 7.46
N GLY A 418 -3.30 -19.60 7.05
CA GLY A 418 -3.10 -18.86 5.81
C GLY A 418 -3.34 -17.37 5.94
N LEU A 419 -3.11 -16.81 7.12
CA LEU A 419 -3.43 -15.42 7.42
C LEU A 419 -2.21 -14.53 7.44
N ARG A 420 -2.40 -13.26 7.07
CA ARG A 420 -1.45 -12.19 7.32
C ARG A 420 -2.20 -10.96 7.78
N HIS A 421 -1.48 -10.03 8.39
CA HIS A 421 -1.93 -8.66 8.67
C HIS A 421 -3.20 -8.64 9.52
N PHE A 422 -4.29 -8.08 9.04
CA PHE A 422 -5.50 -7.88 9.83
C PHE A 422 -5.99 -9.18 10.50
N GLN A 423 -6.09 -10.25 9.72
CA GLN A 423 -6.62 -11.52 10.24
C GLN A 423 -5.63 -12.17 11.21
N ALA A 424 -4.34 -12.07 10.92
CA ALA A 424 -3.30 -12.60 11.81
C ALA A 424 -3.24 -11.79 13.11
N ASP A 425 -3.45 -10.48 13.02
CA ASP A 425 -3.44 -9.61 14.21
C ASP A 425 -4.63 -9.91 15.13
N SER A 426 -5.70 -10.51 14.59
CA SER A 426 -6.84 -10.89 15.42
C SER A 426 -6.49 -11.97 16.46
N HIS A 427 -5.38 -12.72 16.24
CA HIS A 427 -4.93 -13.66 17.26
C HIS A 427 -4.55 -12.93 18.55
N LEU A 428 -3.90 -11.77 18.46
CA LEU A 428 -3.59 -10.96 19.63
C LEU A 428 -4.87 -10.38 20.26
N ILE A 429 -5.77 -9.89 19.44
CA ILE A 429 -7.03 -9.30 19.93
C ILE A 429 -7.84 -10.36 20.68
N SER A 430 -7.98 -11.57 20.13
CA SER A 430 -8.72 -12.63 20.80
C SER A 430 -8.03 -13.05 22.11
N TRP A 431 -6.70 -13.01 22.14
CA TRP A 431 -5.95 -13.30 23.37
C TRP A 431 -6.25 -12.28 24.46
N LEU A 432 -6.26 -10.98 24.09
CA LEU A 432 -6.58 -9.92 25.06
C LEU A 432 -7.99 -10.10 25.64
N HIS A 433 -8.95 -10.43 24.79
CA HIS A 433 -10.31 -10.70 25.24
C HIS A 433 -10.37 -11.93 26.15
N ALA A 434 -9.69 -13.01 25.79
CA ALA A 434 -9.69 -14.23 26.60
C ALA A 434 -9.06 -14.02 27.96
N LYS A 435 -8.06 -13.15 28.06
CA LYS A 435 -7.38 -12.87 29.33
C LYS A 435 -8.05 -11.75 30.13
N GLY A 436 -9.11 -11.13 29.59
CA GLY A 436 -9.79 -10.05 30.28
C GLY A 436 -8.97 -8.78 30.39
N ILE A 437 -8.06 -8.54 29.46
CA ILE A 437 -7.19 -7.38 29.48
C ILE A 437 -7.84 -6.24 28.70
N GLU A 438 -8.10 -5.14 29.37
CA GLU A 438 -8.63 -3.94 28.74
C GLU A 438 -7.57 -3.32 27.83
N TYR A 439 -7.97 -2.93 26.62
CA TYR A 439 -7.06 -2.33 25.65
C TYR A 439 -7.78 -1.26 24.85
N GLU A 440 -6.99 -0.39 24.26
CA GLU A 440 -7.48 0.59 23.30
C GLU A 440 -6.68 0.47 22.01
N ILE A 441 -7.26 0.99 20.92
CA ILE A 441 -6.68 0.93 19.59
C ILE A 441 -6.18 2.31 19.20
N ILE A 442 -4.96 2.36 18.65
CA ILE A 442 -4.45 3.50 17.89
C ILE A 442 -3.95 2.92 16.57
N THR A 443 -4.22 3.59 15.45
CA THR A 443 -3.71 3.13 14.16
C THR A 443 -2.54 3.98 13.71
N ASP A 444 -1.89 3.53 12.64
CA ASP A 444 -0.81 4.31 12.02
C ASP A 444 -1.28 5.71 11.64
N GLU A 445 -2.55 5.87 11.28
CA GLU A 445 -3.09 7.17 10.87
C GLU A 445 -3.01 8.18 12.01
N GLU A 446 -3.51 7.79 13.21
CA GLU A 446 -3.43 8.68 14.38
C GLU A 446 -1.98 8.91 14.79
N LEU A 447 -1.17 7.86 14.73
CA LEU A 447 0.24 7.99 15.10
C LEU A 447 0.98 8.95 14.18
N HIS A 448 0.71 8.87 12.87
CA HIS A 448 1.28 9.78 11.89
C HIS A 448 0.84 11.24 12.14
N ASN A 449 -0.47 11.42 12.38
CA ASN A 449 -1.04 12.77 12.51
C ASN A 449 -0.70 13.45 13.83
N GLU A 450 -0.64 12.68 14.93
CA GLU A 450 -0.54 13.23 16.28
C GLU A 450 0.83 13.03 16.92
N GLY A 451 1.67 12.18 16.34
CA GLY A 451 2.97 11.88 16.91
C GLY A 451 2.85 11.12 18.23
N VAL A 452 3.84 11.27 19.08
CA VAL A 452 3.91 10.53 20.34
C VAL A 452 2.71 10.81 21.25
N SER A 453 2.07 11.96 21.09
CA SER A 453 0.90 12.28 21.93
C SER A 453 -0.24 11.27 21.77
N ALA A 454 -0.30 10.56 20.63
CA ALA A 454 -1.32 9.54 20.42
C ALA A 454 -1.15 8.34 21.34
N ILE A 455 0.07 8.08 21.82
CA ILE A 455 0.38 6.84 22.55
C ILE A 455 1.07 7.08 23.90
N GLN A 456 1.48 8.30 24.21
CA GLN A 456 2.36 8.55 25.36
C GLN A 456 1.72 8.21 26.71
N SER A 457 0.40 8.15 26.80
CA SER A 457 -0.30 7.87 28.05
C SER A 457 -0.36 6.37 28.39
N TYR A 458 -0.03 5.49 27.44
CA TYR A 458 -0.16 4.05 27.67
C TYR A 458 1.06 3.48 28.36
N GLU A 459 0.81 2.61 29.35
CA GLU A 459 1.88 1.92 30.06
C GLU A 459 2.50 0.82 29.19
N ALA A 460 1.70 0.20 28.33
CA ALA A 460 2.18 -0.84 27.42
C ALA A 460 1.63 -0.60 26.02
N LEU A 461 2.51 -0.61 25.05
CA LEU A 461 2.14 -0.51 23.63
C LEU A 461 2.51 -1.83 22.96
N LEU A 462 1.55 -2.46 22.30
CA LEU A 462 1.72 -3.72 21.62
C LEU A 462 1.57 -3.52 20.10
N THR A 463 2.49 -4.06 19.32
CA THR A 463 2.30 -4.11 17.86
C THR A 463 1.56 -5.38 17.49
N GLY A 464 1.06 -5.43 16.25
CA GLY A 464 0.59 -6.66 15.66
C GLY A 464 1.74 -7.50 15.09
N SER A 465 1.39 -8.43 14.24
CA SER A 465 2.32 -9.41 13.69
C SER A 465 3.29 -8.84 12.66
N HIS A 466 2.95 -7.71 12.02
CA HIS A 466 3.74 -7.25 10.88
C HIS A 466 3.68 -5.72 10.70
N PRO A 467 4.31 -4.95 11.63
CA PRO A 467 4.33 -3.48 11.49
C PRO A 467 5.44 -3.05 10.55
N GLU A 468 5.30 -3.36 9.27
CA GLU A 468 6.39 -3.33 8.30
C GLU A 468 6.65 -1.95 7.72
N TYR A 469 5.59 -1.17 7.44
CA TYR A 469 5.67 0.06 6.67
C TYR A 469 5.42 1.27 7.57
N HIS A 470 6.38 2.18 7.61
CA HIS A 470 6.32 3.35 8.48
C HIS A 470 6.72 4.62 7.74
N THR A 471 5.99 5.70 8.03
CA THR A 471 6.42 7.04 7.64
C THR A 471 7.46 7.53 8.63
N ASN A 472 8.12 8.65 8.29
CA ASN A 472 9.04 9.29 9.22
C ASN A 472 8.31 9.65 10.52
N GLU A 473 7.08 10.13 10.42
CA GLU A 473 6.28 10.52 11.58
C GLU A 473 5.99 9.34 12.50
N THR A 474 5.66 8.20 11.98
CA THR A 474 5.42 7.02 12.82
C THR A 474 6.71 6.41 13.38
N UNK A 475 7.69 6.35 12.75
CA UNK A 475 8.89 5.89 13.21
C UNK A 475 9.39 6.69 14.28
N GLU A 476 9.22 8.09 14.14
CA GLU A 476 9.69 9.04 15.17
C GLU A 476 8.85 8.94 16.45
N ALA A 477 7.53 8.84 16.31
CA ALA A 477 6.65 8.72 17.47
C ALA A 477 6.97 7.50 18.31
N LEU A 478 7.26 6.38 17.68
CA LEU A 478 7.61 5.15 18.40
C LEU A 478 8.95 5.28 19.11
N THR A 479 9.93 5.91 18.46
CA THR A 479 11.22 6.17 19.08
C THR A 479 11.06 7.04 20.33
N GLN A 480 10.26 8.10 20.23
CA GLN A 480 10.01 8.97 21.36
C GLN A 480 9.28 8.25 22.50
N TYR A 481 8.28 7.44 22.17
CA TYR A 481 7.55 6.66 23.17
C TYR A 481 8.52 5.78 23.98
N ARG A 482 9.36 5.03 23.26
CA ARG A 482 10.35 4.14 23.89
C ARG A 482 11.32 4.95 24.76
N ASP A 483 11.85 6.04 24.21
CA ASP A 483 12.89 6.81 24.90
C ASP A 483 12.35 7.60 26.08
N GLN A 484 11.06 7.92 26.09
CA GLN A 484 10.41 8.62 27.19
C GLN A 484 9.93 7.68 28.32
N GLY A 485 10.21 6.39 28.20
CA GLY A 485 9.90 5.44 29.25
C GLY A 485 8.76 4.48 28.93
N GLY A 486 8.34 4.43 27.74
CA GLY A 486 7.28 3.49 27.34
C GLY A 486 7.74 2.04 27.28
N UNK A 487 6.97 1.11 27.47
CA UNK A 487 7.17 -0.21 27.40
C UNK A 487 6.70 -0.68 26.13
N LEU A 488 7.46 -0.87 25.09
CA LEU A 488 7.12 -1.26 23.71
C LEU A 488 7.25 -2.76 23.53
N HIS A 489 6.19 -3.39 23.06
CA HIS A 489 6.16 -4.83 22.83
C HIS A 489 6.01 -5.06 21.33
N TYR A 490 7.08 -5.49 20.69
CA TYR A 490 7.10 -5.80 19.26
C TYR A 490 6.79 -7.28 19.08
N LEU A 491 5.55 -7.59 18.75
CA LEU A 491 5.04 -8.97 18.73
C LEU A 491 4.96 -9.50 17.29
N GLY A 492 5.98 -9.20 16.51
CA GLY A 492 5.98 -9.59 15.11
C GLY A 492 7.36 -9.76 14.53
N GLY A 493 7.40 -9.82 13.22
CA GLY A 493 8.63 -9.92 12.46
C GLY A 493 8.62 -9.01 11.24
N ASN A 494 9.80 -8.74 10.68
CA ASN A 494 9.98 -7.86 9.53
C ASN A 494 9.29 -6.52 9.74
N GLY A 495 9.37 -6.00 10.96
CA GLY A 495 8.79 -4.71 11.30
C GLY A 495 9.76 -3.57 11.04
N PHE A 496 9.19 -2.36 10.89
CA PHE A 496 9.98 -1.12 10.79
C PHE A 496 11.01 -1.18 9.68
N TYR A 497 10.62 -1.80 8.58
CA TYR A 497 11.55 -2.20 7.54
C TYR A 497 11.57 -1.21 6.38
N TRP A 498 10.39 -0.86 5.83
CA TRP A 498 10.25 0.00 4.65
C TRP A 498 9.79 1.40 5.04
N ARG A 499 10.43 2.41 4.45
CA ARG A 499 9.97 3.78 4.59
C ARG A 499 8.95 4.10 3.50
N ILE A 500 7.81 4.65 3.92
CA ILE A 500 6.78 5.13 3.01
C ILE A 500 6.54 6.61 3.22
N ALA A 501 5.84 7.24 2.27
CA ALA A 501 5.36 8.61 2.38
C ALA A 501 3.84 8.62 2.27
N ARG A 502 3.20 9.51 3.03
CA ARG A 502 1.76 9.74 2.90
C ARG A 502 1.54 11.10 2.24
N HIS A 503 0.61 11.13 1.28
CA HIS A 503 0.35 12.37 0.56
C HIS A 503 -0.17 13.44 1.51
N UNK A 504 0.19 14.39 1.17
CA UNK A 504 -0.04 15.47 2.03
C UNK A 504 -1.43 15.99 2.00
N GLU A 505 -2.04 15.96 0.85
CA GLU A 505 -3.40 16.46 0.69
C GLU A 505 -4.42 15.33 0.68
N GLU A 506 -4.05 14.18 0.15
CA GLU A 506 -4.90 12.99 0.05
C GLU A 506 -4.48 11.95 1.09
N UNK A 507 -4.91 12.11 2.15
CA UNK A 507 -4.56 11.38 3.27
C UNK A 507 -4.59 9.92 3.16
N SER A 508 -5.44 9.39 2.24
CA SER A 508 -5.53 7.95 2.05
C SER A 508 -4.44 7.36 1.18
N LEU A 509 -3.66 8.20 0.53
CA LEU A 509 -2.72 7.77 -0.52
C LEU A 509 -1.30 7.66 0.04
N LEU A 510 -0.70 6.47 -0.14
CA LEU A 510 0.66 6.14 0.31
C LEU A 510 1.55 5.87 -0.88
N GLU A 511 2.84 6.17 -0.72
CA GLU A 511 3.85 5.93 -1.75
C GLU A 511 4.98 5.08 -1.18
N ILE A 512 5.42 4.08 -1.95
CA ILE A 512 6.62 3.29 -1.65
C ILE A 512 7.55 3.31 -2.87
N ARG A 513 8.83 3.60 -2.63
CA ARG A 513 9.88 3.44 -3.63
C ARG A 513 10.86 2.42 -3.07
N ARG A 514 11.07 1.31 -3.79
CA ARG A 514 11.77 0.18 -3.18
C ARG A 514 13.29 0.21 -3.42
N ALA A 515 13.79 1.22 -4.14
CA ALA A 515 15.19 1.23 -4.56
C ALA A 515 15.51 -0.11 -5.22
N GLU A 516 16.61 -0.76 -4.83
CA GLU A 516 16.95 -2.08 -5.38
C GLU A 516 16.84 -3.18 -4.31
N ASP A 517 16.06 -2.93 -3.27
CA ASP A 517 15.98 -3.80 -2.10
C ASP A 517 14.73 -4.69 -2.07
N GLY A 518 13.92 -4.68 -3.10
CA GLY A 518 12.60 -5.32 -3.08
C GLY A 518 12.64 -6.84 -3.19
N LEU A 519 12.77 -7.51 -2.06
CA LEU A 519 12.64 -8.97 -2.03
C LEU A 519 11.17 -9.32 -2.25
N ARG A 520 10.90 -10.17 -3.21
CA ARG A 520 9.55 -10.61 -3.58
C ARG A 520 8.66 -9.49 -4.12
N ALA A 521 9.24 -8.39 -4.53
CA ALA A 521 8.46 -7.27 -5.07
C ALA A 521 9.13 -6.81 -6.37
N TRP A 522 9.46 -5.53 -6.45
CA TRP A 522 10.07 -4.95 -7.65
C TRP A 522 11.15 -3.98 -7.22
N ALA A 523 12.05 -3.68 -8.13
CA ALA A 523 13.06 -2.64 -7.91
C ALA A 523 12.61 -1.37 -8.61
N SER A 524 12.96 -0.23 -8.03
CA SER A 524 12.74 1.07 -8.67
C SER A 524 13.61 1.18 -9.92
N GLU A 525 13.12 1.94 -10.90
CA GLU A 525 13.94 2.24 -12.08
C GLU A 525 15.13 3.11 -11.66
N PRO A 526 16.25 3.03 -12.40
CA PRO A 526 17.40 3.87 -12.06
C PRO A 526 17.03 5.35 -12.00
N GLY A 527 17.49 6.01 -10.97
CA GLY A 527 17.24 7.43 -10.75
C GLY A 527 15.92 7.76 -10.09
N GLU A 528 15.07 6.77 -9.80
CA GLU A 528 13.71 7.01 -9.29
C GLU A 528 13.54 6.52 -7.86
N TYR A 529 14.54 6.80 -7.01
CA TYR A 529 14.58 6.26 -5.66
C TYR A 529 13.99 7.22 -4.60
N TYR A 530 13.78 8.50 -4.93
CA TYR A 530 13.30 9.48 -3.97
C TYR A 530 11.79 9.67 -4.12
N ASN A 531 11.10 9.70 -2.98
CA ASN A 531 9.65 9.82 -2.94
C ASN A 531 9.18 11.14 -3.56
N GLY A 532 8.13 11.08 -4.33
CA GLY A 532 7.51 12.28 -4.86
C GLY A 532 6.72 13.04 -3.81
N PHE A 533 6.17 12.34 -2.80
CA PHE A 533 5.28 12.96 -1.83
C PHE A 533 6.05 13.78 -0.79
N ASP A 534 7.22 13.33 -0.35
CA ASP A 534 7.96 14.03 0.71
C ASP A 534 9.42 14.30 0.38
N GLY A 535 9.89 13.85 -0.78
CA GLY A 535 11.27 14.10 -1.20
C GLY A 535 12.32 13.24 -0.51
N ALA A 536 11.92 12.32 0.35
CA ALA A 536 12.87 11.50 1.08
C ALA A 536 13.37 10.34 0.23
N TYR A 537 14.58 9.87 0.56
CA TYR A 537 15.11 8.66 -0.06
C TYR A 537 14.22 7.48 0.32
N GLY A 538 13.69 6.78 -0.65
CA GLY A 538 12.81 5.65 -0.40
C GLY A 538 13.56 4.39 -0.06
N GLY A 539 12.83 3.28 0.00
CA GLY A 539 13.43 1.99 0.28
C GLY A 539 13.47 1.68 1.76
N LEU A 540 14.50 0.94 2.17
CA LEU A 540 14.59 0.42 3.54
C LEU A 540 14.90 1.54 4.55
N TRP A 541 14.32 1.44 5.74
CA TRP A 541 14.71 2.32 6.85
C TRP A 541 16.19 2.18 7.17
N ARG A 542 16.74 0.98 6.98
CA ARG A 542 18.17 0.77 7.15
C ARG A 542 19.00 1.70 6.27
N ARG A 543 18.56 1.91 5.02
CA ARG A 543 19.26 2.81 4.10
C ARG A 543 19.05 4.28 4.45
N ASN A 544 18.04 4.56 5.24
CA ASN A 544 17.76 5.90 5.75
C ASN A 544 18.44 6.16 7.10
N GLY A 545 19.35 5.27 7.51
CA GLY A 545 20.10 5.43 8.75
C GLY A 545 19.37 5.01 10.00
N ARG A 546 18.21 4.36 9.87
CA ARG A 546 17.39 3.95 11.01
C ARG A 546 16.98 2.48 10.89
N PRO A 547 17.95 1.55 11.02
CA PRO A 547 17.60 0.12 10.92
C PRO A 547 16.67 -0.30 12.06
N PRO A 548 15.84 -1.32 11.84
CA PRO A 548 14.90 -1.78 12.88
C PRO A 548 15.60 -2.13 14.19
N GLN A 549 16.82 -2.62 14.13
CA GLN A 549 17.58 -2.99 15.33
C GLN A 549 17.75 -1.82 16.30
N GLN A 550 17.82 -0.59 15.78
CA GLN A 550 17.94 0.59 16.65
C GLN A 550 16.67 0.87 17.43
N LEU A 551 15.51 0.55 16.87
CA LEU A 551 14.25 0.78 17.55
C LEU A 551 13.88 -0.37 18.49
N VAL A 552 13.95 -1.60 17.98
CA VAL A 552 13.37 -2.75 18.67
C VAL A 552 14.39 -3.85 18.98
N GLY A 553 15.68 -3.63 18.70
CA GLY A 553 16.76 -4.54 19.06
C GLY A 553 16.98 -5.71 18.11
N VAL A 554 16.04 -5.97 17.23
CA VAL A 554 16.14 -7.03 16.23
C VAL A 554 15.70 -6.48 14.87
N GLY A 555 16.07 -7.18 13.80
CA GLY A 555 15.64 -6.79 12.45
C GLY A 555 15.61 -7.98 11.52
N PHE A 556 14.85 -7.83 10.45
CA PHE A 556 14.58 -8.88 9.47
C PHE A 556 15.87 -9.47 8.94
N THR A 557 16.00 -10.79 9.03
CA THR A 557 17.21 -11.49 8.61
C THR A 557 16.93 -12.62 7.62
N ALA A 558 15.83 -13.36 7.80
CA ALA A 558 15.57 -14.53 6.97
C ALA A 558 14.10 -14.74 6.73
N GLN A 559 13.77 -15.27 5.58
CA GLN A 559 12.41 -15.54 5.14
C GLN A 559 12.27 -16.99 4.70
N GLY A 560 11.20 -17.63 5.15
CA GLY A 560 10.90 -19.00 4.75
C GLY A 560 9.45 -19.16 4.33
N THR A 561 8.93 -20.36 4.54
CA THR A 561 7.53 -20.67 4.27
C THR A 561 6.76 -20.79 5.59
N PHE A 562 5.50 -21.21 5.53
CA PHE A 562 4.67 -21.40 6.72
C PHE A 562 4.92 -22.75 7.37
N ASN A 563 6.18 -23.09 7.56
CA ASN A 563 6.61 -24.26 8.30
C ASN A 563 7.46 -23.75 9.46
N GLY A 564 6.79 -23.28 10.49
CA GLY A 564 7.42 -22.62 11.63
C GLY A 564 8.07 -23.57 12.59
N MET A 565 8.81 -22.99 13.52
CA MET A 565 9.61 -23.74 14.48
C MET A 565 9.45 -23.13 15.87
N PRO A 566 9.84 -23.83 16.93
CA PRO A 566 9.78 -23.24 18.27
C PRO A 566 10.97 -22.35 18.58
N TYR A 567 10.86 -21.65 19.70
CA TYR A 567 12.00 -21.04 20.38
C TYR A 567 12.60 -22.02 21.37
N LYS A 568 13.89 -21.85 21.62
CA LYS A 568 14.57 -22.51 22.72
C LYS A 568 15.05 -21.45 23.71
N ARG A 569 14.70 -21.63 24.98
CA ARG A 569 15.17 -20.73 26.03
C ARG A 569 16.70 -20.78 26.11
N VAL A 570 17.34 -19.59 26.10
CA VAL A 570 18.80 -19.51 26.19
C VAL A 570 19.26 -18.65 27.36
N CYS A 571 18.32 -17.93 28.04
CA CYS A 571 18.65 -17.07 29.18
C CYS A 571 18.11 -17.70 30.47
N PHE A 572 19.04 -17.95 31.41
CA PHE A 572 18.76 -18.51 32.73
C PHE A 572 19.17 -17.56 33.85
N UNK A 573 19.41 -16.34 33.47
CA UNK A 573 19.74 -15.43 34.36
C UNK A 573 18.64 -15.18 35.26
N PRO A 574 19.07 -15.05 36.67
CA PRO A 574 18.01 -14.80 37.66
C PRO A 574 17.19 -13.52 37.39
N ASP A 575 17.81 -12.52 36.82
CA ASP A 575 17.10 -11.25 36.52
C ASP A 575 15.96 -11.43 35.53
N PHE A 576 15.92 -12.55 34.85
CA PHE A 576 14.88 -12.82 33.83
C PHE A 576 14.02 -14.05 34.12
N UNK A 577 14.04 -14.49 35.05
CA UNK A 577 13.33 -15.51 35.49
C UNK A 577 11.92 -15.31 35.39
N TRP A 578 11.51 -14.07 35.67
CA TRP A 578 10.10 -13.69 35.66
C TRP A 578 9.47 -13.91 34.27
N VAL A 579 10.25 -13.81 33.23
CA VAL A 579 9.74 -13.99 31.87
C VAL A 579 9.15 -15.38 31.69
N PHE A 580 9.80 -16.37 32.31
CA PHE A 580 9.46 -17.79 32.16
C PHE A 580 8.69 -18.37 33.34
N UNK A 581 8.31 -17.64 34.10
CA UNK A 581 7.57 -18.03 35.17
C UNK A 581 6.41 -18.80 34.73
N GLY A 582 6.26 -20.01 35.28
CA GLY A 582 5.22 -20.97 34.97
C GLY A 582 5.45 -21.79 33.73
N ILE A 583 6.59 -21.66 33.13
CA ILE A 583 6.95 -22.38 31.90
C ILE A 583 8.14 -23.25 32.22
N GLU A 584 7.91 -24.57 32.21
CA GLU A 584 8.96 -25.51 32.59
C GLU A 584 9.82 -25.98 31.42
N ASP A 585 9.21 -26.05 30.22
CA ASP A 585 9.91 -26.52 29.04
C ASP A 585 10.87 -25.45 28.51
N GLU A 586 12.05 -25.91 28.08
CA GLU A 586 12.98 -25.00 27.38
C GLU A 586 12.55 -24.74 25.92
N ILE A 587 11.73 -25.64 25.36
CA ILE A 587 11.23 -25.52 24.01
C ILE A 587 9.84 -24.88 24.09
N ILE A 588 9.66 -23.74 23.46
CA ILE A 588 8.46 -22.92 23.59
C ILE A 588 7.88 -22.67 22.22
N GLY A 589 6.61 -23.04 22.05
CA GLY A 589 5.89 -22.66 20.84
C GLY A 589 6.13 -23.55 19.63
N ASP A 590 6.13 -24.88 19.83
CA ASP A 590 6.20 -25.84 18.72
C ASP A 590 4.80 -26.13 18.16
N PHE A 591 3.95 -25.12 18.14
CA PHE A 591 2.56 -25.17 17.68
C PHE A 591 2.14 -23.78 17.25
N GLY A 592 1.05 -23.70 16.49
CA GLY A 592 0.48 -22.40 16.14
C GLY A 592 -0.33 -22.47 14.87
N PHE A 593 -1.22 -21.52 14.73
CA PHE A 593 -2.10 -21.44 13.57
C PHE A 593 -1.45 -20.74 12.37
N SER A 594 -0.32 -20.05 12.59
CA SER A 594 0.39 -19.37 11.51
C SER A 594 1.56 -20.17 10.95
N GLY A 595 1.54 -21.50 11.10
CA GLY A 595 2.54 -22.37 10.49
C GLY A 595 3.26 -23.30 11.45
N ASN A 596 2.55 -23.82 12.45
CA ASN A 596 3.05 -24.90 13.32
C ASN A 596 4.16 -24.49 14.29
N GLY A 597 4.44 -23.20 14.41
CA GLY A 597 5.46 -22.76 15.35
C GLY A 597 5.39 -21.28 15.60
N ALA A 598 5.86 -20.86 16.78
CA ALA A 598 5.84 -19.46 17.17
C ALA A 598 6.92 -18.64 16.46
N ALA A 599 7.88 -19.27 15.84
CA ALA A 599 8.92 -18.63 15.04
C ALA A 599 8.83 -19.12 13.61
N GLY A 600 8.49 -18.25 12.68
CA GLY A 600 8.34 -18.70 11.30
C GLY A 600 8.12 -17.58 10.31
N PHE A 601 8.11 -17.96 9.07
CA PHE A 601 7.87 -17.19 7.88
C PHE A 601 8.87 -16.05 7.70
N GLU A 602 8.90 -15.08 8.60
CA GLU A 602 9.86 -13.97 8.54
C GLU A 602 10.45 -13.79 9.93
N LEU A 603 11.79 -13.83 10.01
CA LEU A 603 12.54 -13.91 11.25
C LEU A 603 13.46 -12.71 11.42
N ASP A 604 13.51 -12.17 12.65
CA ASP A 604 14.37 -11.04 13.00
C ASP A 604 15.39 -11.48 14.05
N ARG A 605 16.65 -11.01 13.90
CA ARG A 605 17.69 -11.29 14.88
C ARG A 605 18.41 -10.03 15.32
N VAL A 606 19.23 -10.19 16.39
CA VAL A 606 20.13 -9.14 16.86
C VAL A 606 21.33 -8.99 15.89
N UNK A 607 21.81 -7.87 15.45
CA UNK A 607 22.73 -7.61 14.82
C UNK A 607 23.40 -6.85 15.58
N PRO A 608 24.54 -7.18 16.30
CA PRO A 608 25.27 -6.38 17.28
C PRO A 608 25.79 -5.03 16.78
N LYS A 609 26.23 -4.96 15.57
CA LYS A 609 26.76 -3.68 15.04
C LYS A 609 25.66 -2.65 14.78
N LEU A 610 24.40 -3.07 14.84
CA LEU A 610 23.27 -2.16 14.64
C LEU A 610 22.45 -1.90 15.91
N UNK A 611 22.76 -2.37 16.96
CA UNK A 611 22.10 -2.27 18.15
C UNK A 611 21.93 -0.90 18.53
N PRO A 612 21.01 -0.74 19.43
CA PRO A 612 20.77 0.60 19.92
C PRO A 612 21.72 1.13 21.00
N GLY A 613 22.77 0.39 21.32
CA GLY A 613 23.71 0.81 22.38
C GLY A 613 23.29 0.39 23.77
N UNK A 614 22.21 -0.15 23.86
CA UNK A 614 21.74 -0.64 25.07
C UNK A 614 22.12 -2.06 25.17
N LYS A 615 22.12 -2.55 26.38
CA LYS A 615 22.44 -3.97 26.61
C LYS A 615 21.22 -4.82 26.28
N ILE A 616 21.29 -5.60 25.23
CA ILE A 616 20.24 -6.50 24.81
C ILE A 616 20.43 -7.87 25.45
N THR A 617 19.38 -8.40 26.11
CA THR A 617 19.35 -9.77 26.59
C THR A 617 18.48 -10.59 25.65
N ILE A 618 19.07 -11.70 25.16
CA ILE A 618 18.30 -12.63 24.34
C ILE A 618 17.64 -13.65 25.26
N UNK A 619 16.33 -13.57 25.25
CA UNK A 619 15.58 -14.35 26.07
C UNK A 619 15.51 -15.74 25.64
N ALA A 620 15.16 -15.96 24.23
CA ALA A 620 15.07 -17.25 23.56
C ALA A 620 15.44 -17.09 22.09
N GLN A 621 15.78 -18.18 21.45
CA GLN A 621 16.11 -18.15 20.02
C GLN A 621 15.42 -19.29 19.31
N SER A 622 14.95 -19.03 18.09
CA SER A 622 14.48 -20.14 17.25
C SER A 622 15.66 -21.00 16.81
N PHE A 623 15.37 -22.22 16.44
CA PHE A 623 16.40 -23.15 16.00
C PHE A 623 15.79 -24.11 14.98
N ALA A 624 16.66 -24.91 14.40
CA ALA A 624 16.26 -25.93 13.44
C ALA A 624 15.66 -25.35 12.15
N THR A 625 16.18 -24.19 11.73
CA THR A 625 15.82 -23.70 10.40
C THR A 625 16.31 -24.68 9.34
N ASP A 626 15.52 -24.84 8.32
CA ASP A 626 15.86 -25.72 7.21
C ASP A 626 16.17 -24.92 5.95
N ASP A 627 16.33 -25.62 4.85
CA ASP A 627 16.82 -25.03 3.61
C ASP A 627 15.81 -24.12 2.93
N HIS A 628 14.54 -24.09 3.35
CA HIS A 628 13.59 -23.19 2.72
C HIS A 628 13.73 -21.76 3.20
N PHE A 629 14.49 -21.49 4.27
CA PHE A 629 14.77 -20.13 4.70
C PHE A 629 15.93 -19.55 3.90
N ILE A 630 15.74 -18.33 3.39
CA ILE A 630 16.78 -17.57 2.69
C ILE A 630 17.06 -16.27 3.44
N LEU A 631 18.31 -15.81 3.37
CA LEU A 631 18.70 -14.53 3.96
C LEU A 631 18.16 -13.38 3.10
N VAL A 632 17.75 -12.31 3.77
CA VAL A 632 17.32 -11.09 3.07
C VAL A 632 18.53 -10.38 2.47
N PRO A 633 18.37 -9.55 1.45
CA PRO A 633 19.52 -8.93 0.79
C PRO A 633 20.53 -8.24 1.71
N UNK A 634 20.03 -7.74 2.61
CA UNK A 634 20.78 -7.04 3.55
C UNK A 634 21.66 -7.85 4.36
N GLU A 635 21.33 -9.05 4.38
CA GLU A 635 22.05 -9.99 5.24
C GLU A 635 22.80 -11.08 4.45
N GLN A 636 22.70 -11.08 3.16
CA GLN A 636 23.27 -12.18 2.37
C GLN A 636 24.78 -12.32 2.52
N LEU A 637 25.23 -13.54 2.67
CA LEU A 637 26.64 -13.89 2.76
C LEU A 637 27.06 -14.56 1.47
N THR A 638 28.17 -14.13 0.93
CA THR A 638 28.71 -14.73 -0.28
C THR A 638 29.49 -16.00 0.11
N HIS A 639 28.97 -17.15 -0.26
CA HIS A 639 29.58 -18.42 0.13
C HIS A 639 31.00 -18.60 -0.40
N LEU A 640 31.33 -17.94 -1.51
CA LEU A 640 32.65 -18.07 -2.11
C LEU A 640 33.73 -17.33 -1.33
N THR A 641 33.39 -16.24 -0.66
CA THR A 641 34.42 -15.39 -0.06
C THR A 641 34.19 -15.07 1.40
N ASN A 642 33.02 -15.40 1.94
CA ASN A 642 32.72 -15.02 3.31
C ASN A 642 33.22 -16.06 4.28
N LEU A 643 34.28 -15.74 4.99
CA LEU A 643 34.86 -16.61 6.02
C LEU A 643 34.61 -16.10 7.41
N SER A 644 34.11 -14.88 7.55
CA SER A 644 33.98 -14.25 8.86
C SER A 644 32.58 -14.38 9.47
N GLY A 645 31.59 -14.68 8.65
CA GLY A 645 30.20 -14.71 9.10
C GLY A 645 29.77 -16.00 9.77
N GLY A 646 30.61 -17.00 9.75
CA GLY A 646 30.21 -18.32 10.24
C GLY A 646 29.18 -18.96 9.34
N PRO A 647 28.62 -20.07 9.74
CA PRO A 647 27.62 -20.73 8.92
C PRO A 647 26.39 -19.86 8.70
N GLU A 648 25.85 -19.89 7.52
CA GLU A 648 24.66 -19.14 7.17
C GLU A 648 23.51 -19.48 8.12
N SER A 649 23.38 -20.76 8.47
CA SER A 649 22.37 -21.22 9.42
C SER A 649 22.42 -20.57 10.79
N UNK A 650 23.34 -20.13 11.08
CA UNK A 650 23.49 -19.51 12.31
C UNK A 650 22.84 -18.22 12.42
N VAL A 651 22.77 -17.65 11.34
CA VAL A 651 22.07 -16.37 11.36
C VAL A 651 20.61 -16.47 10.92
N LYS A 652 20.16 -17.59 10.42
CA LYS A 652 18.76 -17.80 10.04
C LYS A 652 17.94 -18.14 11.27
N ARG A 653 17.66 -17.14 12.09
CA ARG A 653 16.96 -17.37 13.35
C ARG A 653 16.15 -16.16 13.77
N ALA A 654 15.20 -16.36 14.67
CA ALA A 654 14.53 -15.32 15.40
C ALA A 654 15.14 -15.21 16.79
N ASP A 655 15.35 -13.98 17.27
CA ASP A 655 15.79 -13.71 18.63
C ASP A 655 14.67 -13.05 19.42
N MET A 656 14.31 -13.63 20.57
CA MET A 656 13.35 -13.02 21.49
C MET A 656 14.16 -12.27 22.54
N ILE A 657 13.92 -11.00 22.67
CA ILE A 657 14.83 -10.13 23.44
C ILE A 657 14.09 -9.17 24.36
N UNK A 658 14.79 -8.56 25.27
CA UNK A 658 14.37 -7.52 26.06
C UNK A 658 15.51 -6.63 26.14
N PHE A 659 15.31 -5.32 26.22
CA PHE A 659 16.32 -4.34 26.68
C PHE A 659 15.62 -3.16 27.33
N GLU A 660 16.36 -2.48 28.20
CA GLU A 660 15.83 -1.32 28.93
C GLU A 660 16.39 -0.03 28.32
N THR A 661 15.60 1.04 28.39
CA THR A 661 15.98 2.35 27.91
C THR A 661 16.17 3.30 29.08
N PRO A 662 17.00 4.33 28.95
CA PRO A 662 17.35 5.21 30.08
C PRO A 662 16.17 5.80 30.85
N UNK A 663 15.15 6.04 30.10
CA UNK A 663 14.10 6.64 30.71
C UNK A 663 13.18 5.76 31.36
N GLY A 664 13.66 4.61 31.75
CA GLY A 664 12.85 3.62 32.42
C GLY A 664 11.94 2.82 31.53
N GLY A 665 12.05 2.97 30.23
CA GLY A 665 11.30 2.17 29.30
C GLY A 665 11.90 0.81 29.06
N ARG A 666 11.20 -0.02 28.30
CA ARG A 666 11.66 -1.35 27.96
C ARG A 666 11.10 -1.77 26.63
N VAL A 667 11.92 -2.52 25.88
CA VAL A 667 11.47 -3.13 24.64
C VAL A 667 11.52 -4.63 24.80
N PHE A 668 10.42 -5.28 24.45
CA PHE A 668 10.31 -6.73 24.34
C PHE A 668 10.02 -7.03 22.87
N SER A 669 10.84 -7.86 22.23
CA SER A 669 10.67 -8.21 20.83
C SER A 669 10.70 -9.73 20.67
N VAL A 670 9.80 -10.26 19.85
CA VAL A 670 9.74 -11.70 19.62
C VAL A 670 10.45 -12.13 18.33
N GLY A 671 10.62 -11.19 17.38
CA GLY A 671 11.40 -11.46 16.18
C GLY A 671 10.78 -12.45 15.21
N SER A 672 9.45 -12.59 15.21
CA SER A 672 8.80 -13.55 14.32
C SER A 672 7.39 -13.10 13.98
N ILE A 673 7.06 -13.23 12.70
CA ILE A 673 5.74 -12.86 12.20
C ILE A 673 4.67 -13.87 12.65
N THR A 674 5.05 -15.07 13.05
CA THR A 674 4.07 -16.12 13.42
C THR A 674 3.85 -16.25 14.93
N PHE A 675 4.49 -15.40 15.75
CA PHE A 675 4.37 -15.50 17.21
C PHE A 675 2.92 -15.44 17.69
N CYS A 676 2.18 -14.45 17.23
CA CYS A 676 0.80 -14.25 17.71
C CYS A 676 -0.12 -15.39 17.30
N GLY A 677 0.21 -16.10 16.24
CA GLY A 677 -0.58 -17.26 15.80
C GLY A 677 -0.54 -18.44 16.76
N SER A 678 0.39 -18.43 17.72
CA SER A 678 0.46 -19.47 18.75
C SER A 678 -0.38 -19.11 19.98
N LEU A 679 -0.78 -17.85 20.13
CA LEU A 679 -1.51 -17.41 21.34
C LEU A 679 -2.83 -18.15 21.55
N PRO A 680 -3.67 -18.36 20.52
CA PRO A 680 -4.96 -19.01 20.75
C PRO A 680 -4.89 -20.53 20.84
N TRP A 681 -3.72 -21.11 20.68
CA TRP A 681 -3.57 -22.56 20.70
C TRP A 681 -4.06 -23.13 22.02
N ASN A 682 -4.77 -24.23 21.99
CA ASN A 682 -5.29 -24.93 23.16
C ASN A 682 -6.16 -23.98 24.04
N ASN A 683 -6.96 -23.24 23.40
CA ASN A 683 -7.85 -22.28 24.09
C ASN A 683 -7.12 -21.31 25.02
N UNK A 684 -5.91 -20.82 24.56
CA UNK A 684 -5.25 -19.81 25.27
C UNK A 684 -4.58 -20.27 26.52
N UNK A 685 -4.29 -21.38 26.73
CA UNK A 685 -3.63 -22.06 27.73
C UNK A 685 -2.48 -22.77 27.24
N ASN A 686 -1.42 -22.10 26.96
CA ASN A 686 -0.19 -22.65 26.37
C ASN A 686 1.02 -21.79 26.79
N PRO A 687 2.27 -22.33 26.61
CA PRO A 687 3.44 -21.58 27.10
C PRO A 687 3.67 -20.23 26.41
N VAL A 688 3.29 -20.06 25.15
CA VAL A 688 3.45 -18.77 24.45
C VAL A 688 2.50 -17.74 25.07
N SER A 689 1.27 -18.13 25.29
CA SER A 689 0.29 -17.29 25.99
C SER A 689 0.79 -16.90 27.37
N ARG A 690 1.33 -17.86 28.13
CA ARG A 690 1.85 -17.62 29.46
C ARG A 690 3.02 -16.64 29.44
N LEU A 691 3.93 -16.82 28.48
CA LEU A 691 5.09 -15.94 28.37
C LEU A 691 4.66 -14.49 28.11
N LEU A 692 3.73 -14.29 27.21
CA LEU A 692 3.26 -12.93 26.92
C LEU A 692 2.53 -12.35 28.15
N LEU A 693 1.78 -13.17 28.87
CA LEU A 693 1.11 -12.71 30.08
C LEU A 693 2.14 -12.27 31.13
N ASN A 694 3.22 -13.04 31.31
CA ASN A 694 4.30 -12.67 32.22
C ASN A 694 4.92 -11.33 31.84
N VAL A 695 5.22 -11.15 30.55
CA VAL A 695 5.85 -9.92 30.08
C VAL A 695 4.92 -8.72 30.27
N LEU A 696 3.64 -8.88 29.93
CA LEU A 696 2.71 -7.78 30.03
C LEU A 696 2.42 -7.42 31.49
N SER A 697 2.28 -8.42 32.36
CA SER A 697 2.11 -8.19 33.82
C SER A 697 3.29 -7.40 34.38
N ASN A 698 4.50 -7.77 33.99
CA ASN A 698 5.68 -7.04 34.44
C ASN A 698 5.68 -5.60 33.95
N SER A 699 5.27 -5.37 32.72
CA SER A 699 5.20 -4.02 32.17
C SER A 699 4.18 -3.16 32.89
N LEU A 700 3.06 -3.75 33.34
CA LEU A 700 2.01 -3.02 34.05
C LEU A 700 2.28 -2.93 35.57
N GLY A 701 3.30 -3.65 36.07
CA GLY A 701 3.62 -3.63 37.49
C GLY A 701 2.61 -4.36 38.35
N GLU A 702 1.80 -5.24 37.78
CA GLU A 702 0.76 -5.96 38.51
C GLU A 702 0.45 -7.28 37.80
N PRO A 703 0.05 -8.31 38.56
CA PRO A 703 -0.37 -9.56 37.90
C PRO A 703 -1.66 -9.36 37.13
N ILE A 704 -1.79 -10.09 36.04
CA ILE A 704 -3.02 -10.09 35.24
C ILE A 704 -3.74 -11.42 35.41
#